data_84145e0ba6210e99c6132f253333a8cd
#
_entry.id   84145e0ba6210e99c6132f253333a8cd
#
_cell.length_a   1.000
_cell.length_b   1.000
_cell.length_c   1.000
_cell.angle_alpha   90.00
_cell.angle_beta   90.00
_cell.angle_gamma   90.00
#
_symmetry.space_group_name_H-M   'P 1'
#
loop_
_entity.id
_entity.type
_entity.pdbx_description
1 polymer ?
#
loop_
_entity_poly.entity_id
_entity_poly.type
_entity_poly.pdbx_seq_one_letter_code
_entity_poly.pdbx_strand_id
1 'polypeptide(L)'
;MVEATALSKYRPETISSGTFTDVPPEKLPCVVDTLTEDFIRERNPTDLHDLLRYVPGIETGGKSLLVRQPGTFSVRGMGGTEPMFDGMMPLGRGAGLFMDSFLLDRVEIVKGPIAGLNGGSGAVQNASGGGGSVNLYMKGAHLEDDETIIQGNTSIGRHTQRHRGMFDVNEVFLDGKAAFRFVGTSDYCEPTYINQGAQKGARPRESFTLAPSFVFEPDDDIRFGVKTMFQYTDQPSYIGVPVWKGRPAGGFGWYDSSCRRGDRSVYESFMVNPWLDWQVTEDWLLKFGSSILVSSWSQTTREPYTGKGAELEHFFATGEWSSGNRYMLSDFSESKSLNRNYNLYLRSVYDTKFFEDIGNVLVIQPDYSYREATGGFGTPTSRYGVLLQDSVSWGWFSVLGGVRYDHFESEAYTSGKNRIRHASADAVSPRGGISVQPLDWLVFFGNVSQTRTPMLGLRTVNGLPPQTDPWEATQMEGGVRFKTAEKLWLSLSAYRIAQENVPQVDNTGLVESYEGRSTSRGFEASLSGEITEDWTFLGMYAFNRYTDRDEPPGSKARDFERYPRHAFSLNTSYRFSSGILEDVVIGGGYRFRSMSYACMRGTFQNKNLRFDPSHVVDVNISIPFSKFGGSDEWVLTLGIRNLFGEKYFESSRHYYECLAGEPRTFEIGIRAKW
;
A
#
# COMPACT_ATOMS: atom_id res chain seq x y z
N MET A 1 -0.01 -11.94 -24.83
CA MET A 1 0.45 -11.25 -23.59
C MET A 1 1.39 -12.22 -22.90
N VAL A 2 2.68 -11.92 -22.79
CA VAL A 2 3.59 -12.76 -22.00
C VAL A 2 3.18 -12.52 -20.55
N GLU A 3 2.53 -13.50 -19.91
CA GLU A 3 2.43 -13.49 -18.46
C GLU A 3 3.85 -13.48 -17.91
N ALA A 4 4.12 -12.53 -17.02
CA ALA A 4 5.45 -12.30 -16.50
C ALA A 4 5.92 -13.53 -15.71
N THR A 5 6.58 -14.45 -16.37
CA THR A 5 7.31 -15.51 -15.70
C THR A 5 8.40 -14.86 -14.85
N ALA A 6 8.45 -15.15 -13.57
CA ALA A 6 9.43 -14.51 -12.69
C ALA A 6 10.84 -14.95 -13.09
N LEU A 7 11.69 -14.01 -13.55
CA LEU A 7 13.13 -14.23 -13.80
C LEU A 7 13.83 -14.81 -12.57
N SER A 8 13.31 -14.47 -11.39
CA SER A 8 13.68 -15.06 -10.12
C SER A 8 12.46 -15.01 -9.21
N LYS A 9 12.43 -15.85 -8.18
CA LYS A 9 11.33 -15.89 -7.21
C LYS A 9 10.98 -14.54 -6.57
N TYR A 10 11.92 -13.60 -6.48
CA TYR A 10 11.73 -12.30 -5.85
C TYR A 10 11.85 -11.10 -6.80
N ARG A 11 11.93 -11.35 -8.11
CA ARG A 11 11.98 -10.29 -9.12
C ARG A 11 11.15 -10.67 -10.35
N PRO A 12 10.19 -9.83 -10.76
CA PRO A 12 9.38 -10.09 -11.95
C PRO A 12 10.19 -9.87 -13.24
N GLU A 13 9.77 -10.48 -14.34
CA GLU A 13 10.33 -10.23 -15.67
C GLU A 13 9.95 -8.84 -16.18
N THR A 14 8.72 -8.46 -15.99
CA THR A 14 8.18 -7.17 -16.43
C THR A 14 7.36 -6.49 -15.34
N ILE A 15 7.25 -5.18 -15.47
CA ILE A 15 6.47 -4.31 -14.61
C ILE A 15 5.65 -3.38 -15.48
N SER A 16 4.38 -3.17 -15.16
CA SER A 16 3.47 -2.31 -15.92
C SER A 16 3.08 -1.01 -15.21
N SER A 17 3.22 -0.93 -13.89
CA SER A 17 2.76 0.24 -13.12
C SER A 17 3.46 1.56 -13.42
N GLY A 18 4.68 1.51 -13.97
CA GLY A 18 5.46 2.72 -14.28
C GLY A 18 5.22 3.31 -15.66
N THR A 19 4.69 2.53 -16.60
CA THR A 19 4.61 2.87 -18.03
C THR A 19 3.29 2.51 -18.70
N PHE A 20 2.42 1.73 -18.05
CA PHE A 20 1.21 1.10 -18.62
C PHE A 20 1.48 0.08 -19.74
N THR A 21 2.72 -0.28 -19.93
CA THR A 21 3.20 -1.34 -20.82
C THR A 21 4.13 -2.23 -20.05
N ASP A 22 4.22 -3.49 -20.44
CA ASP A 22 5.09 -4.46 -19.77
C ASP A 22 6.54 -4.20 -20.15
N VAL A 23 7.32 -3.68 -19.21
CA VAL A 23 8.73 -3.29 -19.41
C VAL A 23 9.60 -4.01 -18.39
N PRO A 24 10.77 -4.57 -18.81
CA PRO A 24 11.73 -5.12 -17.86
C PRO A 24 12.13 -4.10 -16.78
N PRO A 25 12.20 -4.48 -15.50
CA PRO A 25 12.46 -3.55 -14.39
C PRO A 25 13.71 -2.69 -14.57
N GLU A 26 14.76 -3.25 -15.22
CA GLU A 26 16.00 -2.53 -15.48
C GLU A 26 15.87 -1.41 -16.50
N LYS A 27 14.92 -1.49 -17.42
CA LYS A 27 14.69 -0.47 -18.47
C LYS A 27 13.79 0.68 -18.02
N LEU A 28 13.14 0.57 -16.86
CA LEU A 28 12.27 1.62 -16.35
C LEU A 28 13.06 2.89 -15.99
N PRO A 29 12.59 4.09 -16.35
CA PRO A 29 13.26 5.33 -15.97
C PRO A 29 12.98 5.77 -14.53
N CYS A 30 12.36 4.93 -13.70
CA CYS A 30 11.97 5.21 -12.33
C CYS A 30 12.14 4.00 -11.43
N VAL A 31 12.04 4.19 -10.11
CA VAL A 31 12.06 3.11 -9.13
C VAL A 31 10.67 2.52 -8.96
N VAL A 32 10.55 1.22 -9.17
CA VAL A 32 9.39 0.42 -8.82
C VAL A 32 9.86 -0.79 -8.00
N ASP A 33 9.41 -0.88 -6.76
CA ASP A 33 9.63 -2.07 -5.95
C ASP A 33 8.50 -3.08 -6.20
N THR A 34 8.84 -4.35 -6.28
CA THR A 34 7.87 -5.42 -6.51
C THR A 34 7.97 -6.48 -5.43
N LEU A 35 6.81 -6.92 -4.96
CA LEU A 35 6.67 -8.10 -4.11
C LEU A 35 5.90 -9.14 -4.92
N THR A 36 6.59 -10.21 -5.31
CA THR A 36 6.06 -11.29 -6.15
C THR A 36 5.17 -12.25 -5.36
N GLU A 37 4.38 -13.09 -6.05
CA GLU A 37 3.60 -14.15 -5.42
C GLU A 37 4.48 -15.09 -4.59
N ASP A 38 5.65 -15.47 -5.10
CA ASP A 38 6.61 -16.33 -4.38
C ASP A 38 7.05 -15.70 -3.06
N PHE A 39 7.37 -14.39 -3.06
CA PHE A 39 7.69 -13.65 -1.84
C PHE A 39 6.50 -13.65 -0.87
N ILE A 40 5.29 -13.36 -1.37
CA ILE A 40 4.06 -13.34 -0.59
C ILE A 40 3.79 -14.72 0.02
N ARG A 41 3.92 -15.78 -0.77
CA ARG A 41 3.73 -17.17 -0.34
C ARG A 41 4.73 -17.60 0.74
N GLU A 42 6.02 -17.29 0.55
CA GLU A 42 7.07 -17.68 1.51
C GLU A 42 6.99 -16.91 2.82
N ARG A 43 6.62 -15.61 2.78
CA ARG A 43 6.49 -14.78 3.99
C ARG A 43 5.14 -14.92 4.68
N ASN A 44 4.14 -15.45 3.98
CA ASN A 44 2.78 -15.66 4.47
C ASN A 44 2.23 -14.45 5.26
N PRO A 45 2.34 -13.22 4.71
CA PRO A 45 1.78 -12.05 5.36
C PRO A 45 0.26 -12.18 5.42
N THR A 46 -0.35 -11.51 6.35
CA THR A 46 -1.77 -11.68 6.62
C THR A 46 -2.64 -10.69 5.86
N ASP A 47 -2.09 -9.54 5.55
CA ASP A 47 -2.76 -8.48 4.83
C ASP A 47 -1.73 -7.53 4.19
N LEU A 48 -2.23 -6.56 3.46
CA LEU A 48 -1.39 -5.58 2.77
C LEU A 48 -0.46 -4.80 3.71
N HIS A 49 -0.89 -4.48 4.94
CA HIS A 49 -0.04 -3.76 5.89
C HIS A 49 1.12 -4.64 6.37
N ASP A 50 0.83 -5.91 6.64
CA ASP A 50 1.82 -6.90 7.01
C ASP A 50 2.82 -7.13 5.87
N LEU A 51 2.35 -7.09 4.62
CA LEU A 51 3.18 -7.20 3.43
C LEU A 51 4.08 -5.98 3.23
N LEU A 52 3.51 -4.77 3.28
CA LEU A 52 4.24 -3.53 3.00
C LEU A 52 5.31 -3.17 4.06
N ARG A 53 5.27 -3.76 5.25
CA ARG A 53 6.32 -3.56 6.26
C ARG A 53 7.71 -4.06 5.83
N TYR A 54 7.77 -4.91 4.80
CA TYR A 54 9.03 -5.36 4.21
C TYR A 54 9.62 -4.37 3.21
N VAL A 55 8.94 -3.27 2.87
CA VAL A 55 9.40 -2.25 1.92
C VAL A 55 9.79 -0.96 2.65
N PRO A 56 11.08 -0.68 2.86
CA PRO A 56 11.56 0.55 3.46
C PRO A 56 11.10 1.80 2.71
N GLY A 57 10.81 2.86 3.45
CA GLY A 57 10.28 4.12 2.89
C GLY A 57 8.77 4.13 2.70
N ILE A 58 8.08 3.02 3.02
CA ILE A 58 6.62 2.97 3.12
C ILE A 58 6.23 2.93 4.60
N GLU A 59 5.27 3.75 4.95
CA GLU A 59 4.67 3.78 6.28
C GLU A 59 3.16 3.55 6.19
N THR A 60 2.68 2.60 6.94
CA THR A 60 1.27 2.20 6.95
C THR A 60 0.46 3.04 7.95
N GLY A 61 0.40 4.29 7.73
CA GLY A 61 -0.32 5.37 8.41
C GLY A 61 -1.20 5.08 9.65
N GLY A 62 -0.60 4.69 10.77
CA GLY A 62 -1.29 4.64 12.06
C GLY A 62 -2.14 3.40 12.31
N LYS A 63 -1.74 2.22 11.81
CA LYS A 63 -2.57 1.01 11.87
C LYS A 63 -1.77 -0.19 12.37
N SER A 64 -2.43 -1.03 13.15
CA SER A 64 -1.86 -2.21 13.76
C SER A 64 -2.14 -3.46 12.92
N LEU A 65 -1.22 -4.42 12.94
CA LEU A 65 -1.44 -5.77 12.44
C LEU A 65 -2.62 -6.47 13.15
N LEU A 66 -2.95 -6.02 14.37
CA LEU A 66 -4.01 -6.59 15.20
C LEU A 66 -5.40 -6.14 14.76
N VAL A 67 -5.49 -4.96 14.14
CA VAL A 67 -6.74 -4.40 13.64
C VAL A 67 -6.49 -3.92 12.22
N ARG A 68 -7.07 -4.60 11.28
CA ARG A 68 -7.06 -4.19 9.88
C ARG A 68 -7.84 -2.89 9.75
N GLN A 69 -7.28 -1.93 9.05
CA GLN A 69 -8.01 -0.76 8.58
C GLN A 69 -7.67 -0.53 7.12
N PRO A 70 -8.64 -0.14 6.28
CA PRO A 70 -8.34 0.29 4.93
C PRO A 70 -7.38 1.47 5.02
N GLY A 71 -6.22 1.32 4.43
CA GLY A 71 -5.11 2.21 4.70
C GLY A 71 -4.80 3.17 3.59
N THR A 72 -4.52 4.39 4.00
CA THR A 72 -3.65 5.27 3.25
C THR A 72 -2.21 4.98 3.66
N PHE A 73 -1.32 4.92 2.72
CA PHE A 73 0.11 4.73 2.94
C PHE A 73 0.83 6.06 2.81
N SER A 74 1.98 6.18 3.44
CA SER A 74 2.94 7.22 3.14
C SER A 74 4.11 6.58 2.43
N VAL A 75 4.50 7.14 1.30
CA VAL A 75 5.67 6.71 0.54
C VAL A 75 6.66 7.87 0.54
N ARG A 76 7.93 7.59 0.86
CA ARG A 76 8.99 8.63 0.97
C ARG A 76 8.62 9.79 1.92
N GLY A 77 7.86 9.50 2.99
CA GLY A 77 7.37 10.52 3.94
C GLY A 77 6.21 11.38 3.46
N MET A 78 5.78 11.22 2.22
CA MET A 78 4.61 11.89 1.65
C MET A 78 3.36 11.05 1.87
N GLY A 79 2.36 11.59 2.54
CA GLY A 79 1.15 10.87 2.91
C GLY A 79 0.09 10.81 1.81
N GLY A 80 -0.95 10.01 2.04
CA GLY A 80 -2.15 10.00 1.22
C GLY A 80 -2.14 9.07 0.01
N THR A 81 -1.19 8.14 -0.08
CA THR A 81 -1.21 7.11 -1.12
C THR A 81 -2.30 6.09 -0.81
N GLU A 82 -3.18 5.86 -1.76
CA GLU A 82 -4.23 4.83 -1.71
C GLU A 82 -3.83 3.65 -2.61
N PRO A 83 -4.23 2.40 -2.27
CA PRO A 83 -3.95 1.26 -3.12
C PRO A 83 -4.79 1.32 -4.39
N MET A 84 -4.21 0.86 -5.49
CA MET A 84 -4.86 0.63 -6.77
C MET A 84 -5.08 -0.86 -6.97
N PHE A 85 -6.01 -1.25 -7.82
CA PHE A 85 -6.29 -2.63 -8.16
C PHE A 85 -6.17 -2.83 -9.67
N ASP A 86 -5.30 -3.78 -10.08
CA ASP A 86 -5.07 -4.13 -11.48
C ASP A 86 -4.84 -2.89 -12.39
N GLY A 87 -4.06 -1.91 -11.90
CA GLY A 87 -3.74 -0.67 -12.62
C GLY A 87 -4.86 0.37 -12.67
N MET A 88 -5.98 0.12 -11.99
CA MET A 88 -7.11 1.06 -11.93
C MET A 88 -6.99 2.03 -10.75
N MET A 89 -7.67 3.16 -10.90
CA MET A 89 -7.68 4.27 -9.96
C MET A 89 -7.76 3.88 -8.49
N PRO A 90 -7.10 4.67 -7.62
CA PRO A 90 -7.20 4.49 -6.18
C PRO A 90 -8.66 4.48 -5.72
N LEU A 91 -8.97 3.54 -4.84
CA LEU A 91 -10.30 3.34 -4.28
C LEU A 91 -10.62 4.35 -3.21
N GLY A 92 -10.19 5.38 -3.00
CA GLY A 92 -10.49 6.41 -2.04
C GLY A 92 -10.51 6.03 -0.56
N ARG A 93 -10.24 6.98 0.27
CA ARG A 93 -10.20 6.83 1.71
C ARG A 93 -11.52 6.28 2.25
N GLY A 94 -11.45 5.17 2.96
CA GLY A 94 -12.63 4.55 3.56
C GLY A 94 -13.32 3.51 2.66
N ALA A 95 -12.70 3.08 1.55
CA ALA A 95 -13.25 2.02 0.70
C ALA A 95 -13.50 0.68 1.43
N GLY A 96 -12.99 0.50 2.64
CA GLY A 96 -13.29 -0.65 3.48
C GLY A 96 -12.64 -1.97 3.03
N LEU A 97 -11.75 -1.91 2.04
CA LEU A 97 -11.07 -3.12 1.56
C LEU A 97 -9.86 -3.47 2.43
N PHE A 98 -9.89 -4.68 2.95
CA PHE A 98 -8.78 -5.31 3.66
C PHE A 98 -8.22 -6.40 2.78
N MET A 99 -7.30 -6.06 1.91
CA MET A 99 -6.74 -7.06 1.03
C MET A 99 -5.98 -8.11 1.84
N ASP A 100 -6.52 -9.34 1.86
CA ASP A 100 -5.76 -10.49 2.29
C ASP A 100 -4.67 -10.78 1.25
N SER A 101 -3.44 -10.95 1.71
CA SER A 101 -2.30 -11.11 0.81
C SER A 101 -2.35 -12.38 -0.04
N PHE A 102 -3.08 -13.40 0.38
CA PHE A 102 -3.24 -14.64 -0.39
C PHE A 102 -4.00 -14.42 -1.72
N LEU A 103 -4.80 -13.34 -1.81
CA LEU A 103 -5.53 -12.97 -3.03
C LEU A 103 -4.66 -12.28 -4.06
N LEU A 104 -3.41 -11.94 -3.72
CA LEU A 104 -2.52 -11.16 -4.57
C LEU A 104 -1.60 -12.06 -5.38
N ASP A 105 -1.49 -11.76 -6.66
CA ASP A 105 -0.45 -12.25 -7.56
C ASP A 105 0.87 -11.50 -7.29
N ARG A 106 0.80 -10.18 -7.25
CA ARG A 106 1.95 -9.32 -6.92
C ARG A 106 1.53 -7.95 -6.44
N VAL A 107 2.49 -7.23 -5.88
CA VAL A 107 2.33 -5.81 -5.53
C VAL A 107 3.44 -5.00 -6.18
N GLU A 108 3.09 -3.98 -6.95
CA GLU A 108 4.02 -3.04 -7.56
C GLU A 108 3.91 -1.67 -6.89
N ILE A 109 5.02 -1.14 -6.42
CA ILE A 109 5.08 0.10 -5.65
C ILE A 109 5.89 1.11 -6.44
N VAL A 110 5.18 2.04 -7.09
CA VAL A 110 5.80 3.16 -7.81
C VAL A 110 6.08 4.27 -6.82
N LYS A 111 7.34 4.63 -6.65
CA LYS A 111 7.75 5.66 -5.69
C LYS A 111 7.87 7.04 -6.36
N GLY A 112 7.16 8.01 -5.79
CA GLY A 112 7.12 9.40 -6.26
C GLY A 112 5.85 9.77 -7.03
N PRO A 113 5.69 11.05 -7.44
CA PRO A 113 4.48 11.58 -8.08
C PRO A 113 4.17 11.00 -9.48
N ILE A 114 4.84 9.95 -9.91
CA ILE A 114 4.50 9.16 -11.10
C ILE A 114 3.07 8.61 -11.01
N ALA A 115 2.50 8.55 -9.83
CA ALA A 115 1.07 8.30 -9.64
C ALA A 115 0.14 9.27 -10.40
N GLY A 116 0.65 10.40 -10.89
CA GLY A 116 -0.04 11.25 -11.86
C GLY A 116 -0.41 10.55 -13.17
N LEU A 117 0.18 9.38 -13.48
CA LEU A 117 -0.26 8.53 -14.57
C LEU A 117 -1.73 8.13 -14.48
N ASN A 118 -2.15 7.78 -13.29
CA ASN A 118 -3.49 7.26 -13.03
C ASN A 118 -4.48 8.37 -12.62
N GLY A 119 -4.06 9.62 -12.68
CA GLY A 119 -4.80 10.76 -12.19
C GLY A 119 -4.75 10.90 -10.66
N GLY A 120 -4.83 12.12 -10.16
CA GLY A 120 -4.93 12.38 -8.73
C GLY A 120 -6.23 11.84 -8.16
N SER A 121 -6.24 11.49 -6.88
CA SER A 121 -7.44 10.98 -6.19
C SER A 121 -8.55 12.02 -5.95
N GLY A 122 -8.46 13.20 -6.53
CA GLY A 122 -9.40 14.31 -6.44
C GLY A 122 -10.07 14.49 -5.06
N ALA A 123 -9.89 15.65 -4.46
CA ALA A 123 -10.76 16.18 -3.38
C ALA A 123 -10.94 15.35 -2.12
N VAL A 124 -9.95 14.62 -1.62
CA VAL A 124 -10.06 14.01 -0.29
C VAL A 124 -9.08 14.65 0.68
N GLN A 125 -9.59 15.08 1.81
CA GLN A 125 -8.80 15.59 2.93
C GLN A 125 -7.61 14.66 3.21
N ASN A 126 -6.39 15.14 3.03
CA ASN A 126 -5.11 14.45 3.22
C ASN A 126 -4.68 13.45 2.13
N ALA A 127 -5.29 13.40 0.97
CA ALA A 127 -4.83 12.56 -0.14
C ALA A 127 -3.83 13.34 -0.98
N SER A 128 -2.61 13.38 -0.54
CA SER A 128 -1.50 13.96 -1.28
C SER A 128 -0.75 12.86 -2.06
N GLY A 129 -1.28 12.39 -3.17
CA GLY A 129 -0.66 11.35 -4.02
C GLY A 129 0.79 11.64 -4.49
N GLY A 130 1.49 12.53 -3.82
CA GLY A 130 2.86 12.94 -4.14
C GLY A 130 3.96 11.95 -3.74
N GLY A 131 3.63 10.94 -2.93
CA GLY A 131 4.61 9.95 -2.48
C GLY A 131 4.79 8.77 -3.41
N GLY A 132 3.73 8.38 -4.14
CA GLY A 132 3.75 7.21 -5.00
C GLY A 132 2.40 6.52 -5.13
N SER A 133 2.39 5.32 -5.69
CA SER A 133 1.23 4.43 -5.74
C SER A 133 1.60 3.00 -5.34
N VAL A 134 0.64 2.29 -4.78
CA VAL A 134 0.72 0.86 -4.47
C VAL A 134 -0.31 0.15 -5.33
N ASN A 135 0.13 -0.56 -6.34
CA ASN A 135 -0.74 -1.28 -7.26
C ASN A 135 -0.80 -2.76 -6.85
N LEU A 136 -2.01 -3.23 -6.58
CA LEU A 136 -2.32 -4.58 -6.16
C LEU A 136 -2.85 -5.36 -7.35
N TYR A 137 -2.11 -6.33 -7.81
CA TYR A 137 -2.57 -7.26 -8.83
C TYR A 137 -3.21 -8.47 -8.15
N MET A 138 -4.50 -8.66 -8.39
CA MET A 138 -5.22 -9.80 -7.86
C MET A 138 -4.98 -11.04 -8.72
N LYS A 139 -4.95 -12.19 -8.07
CA LYS A 139 -5.01 -13.48 -8.76
C LYS A 139 -6.24 -13.51 -9.67
N GLY A 140 -6.04 -13.91 -10.91
CA GLY A 140 -7.08 -14.06 -11.91
C GLY A 140 -7.06 -15.47 -12.50
N ALA A 141 -8.16 -15.87 -13.13
CA ALA A 141 -8.20 -17.10 -13.92
C ALA A 141 -7.14 -17.04 -15.03
N HIS A 142 -6.44 -18.15 -15.25
CA HIS A 142 -5.41 -18.32 -16.27
C HIS A 142 -5.66 -19.58 -17.10
N LEU A 143 -5.12 -19.63 -18.31
CA LEU A 143 -5.34 -20.69 -19.29
C LEU A 143 -4.20 -21.73 -19.33
N GLU A 144 -3.21 -21.61 -18.43
CA GLU A 144 -2.00 -22.45 -18.47
C GLU A 144 -2.29 -23.89 -18.05
N ASP A 145 -2.88 -24.07 -16.86
CA ASP A 145 -3.12 -25.38 -16.26
C ASP A 145 -4.27 -25.34 -15.22
N ASP A 146 -4.75 -26.52 -14.85
CA ASP A 146 -5.60 -26.70 -13.69
C ASP A 146 -4.72 -26.65 -12.44
N GLU A 147 -5.14 -25.87 -11.46
CA GLU A 147 -4.42 -25.73 -10.20
C GLU A 147 -5.38 -25.75 -9.02
N THR A 148 -5.08 -26.52 -8.01
CA THR A 148 -5.79 -26.49 -6.73
C THR A 148 -4.81 -26.33 -5.58
N ILE A 149 -5.01 -25.27 -4.77
CA ILE A 149 -4.24 -25.03 -3.54
C ILE A 149 -5.22 -24.98 -2.35
N ILE A 150 -4.93 -25.75 -1.32
CA ILE A 150 -5.60 -25.64 -0.02
C ILE A 150 -4.54 -25.39 1.04
N GLN A 151 -4.75 -24.38 1.87
CA GLN A 151 -3.82 -24.02 2.93
C GLN A 151 -4.53 -23.70 4.24
N GLY A 152 -4.02 -24.22 5.33
CA GLY A 152 -4.47 -23.91 6.69
C GLY A 152 -3.30 -23.45 7.54
N ASN A 153 -3.46 -22.35 8.26
CA ASN A 153 -2.43 -21.78 9.15
C ASN A 153 -2.98 -21.50 10.54
N THR A 154 -2.23 -21.86 11.56
CA THR A 154 -2.49 -21.48 12.96
C THR A 154 -1.30 -20.72 13.50
N SER A 155 -1.56 -19.57 14.11
CA SER A 155 -0.53 -18.76 14.79
C SER A 155 -0.88 -18.62 16.25
N ILE A 156 0.11 -18.81 17.14
CA ILE A 156 -0.05 -18.74 18.60
C ILE A 156 1.00 -17.78 19.17
N GLY A 157 0.54 -16.73 19.83
CA GLY A 157 1.36 -15.78 20.55
C GLY A 157 0.94 -15.66 22.02
N ARG A 158 1.62 -14.79 22.77
CA ARG A 158 1.36 -14.64 24.22
C ARG A 158 -0.10 -14.30 24.56
N HIS A 159 -0.80 -13.57 23.69
CA HIS A 159 -2.16 -13.09 23.91
C HIS A 159 -3.03 -13.24 22.67
N THR A 160 -2.56 -13.97 21.65
CA THR A 160 -3.26 -14.09 20.37
C THR A 160 -3.27 -15.53 19.90
N GLN A 161 -4.41 -15.94 19.39
CA GLN A 161 -4.56 -17.15 18.57
C GLN A 161 -5.19 -16.73 17.26
N ARG A 162 -4.68 -17.26 16.16
CA ARG A 162 -5.19 -16.97 14.83
C ARG A 162 -5.28 -18.25 14.03
N HIS A 163 -6.39 -18.41 13.33
CA HIS A 163 -6.64 -19.52 12.44
C HIS A 163 -7.05 -18.97 11.08
N ARG A 164 -6.35 -19.39 10.04
CA ARG A 164 -6.64 -19.03 8.64
C ARG A 164 -6.86 -20.28 7.82
N GLY A 165 -7.92 -20.28 7.02
CA GLY A 165 -8.18 -21.23 5.95
C GLY A 165 -8.15 -20.51 4.61
N MET A 166 -7.49 -21.07 3.62
CA MET A 166 -7.33 -20.48 2.30
C MET A 166 -7.47 -21.57 1.25
N PHE A 167 -8.08 -21.21 0.12
CA PHE A 167 -8.14 -22.07 -1.05
C PHE A 167 -8.01 -21.24 -2.33
N ASP A 168 -7.53 -21.90 -3.37
CA ASP A 168 -7.30 -21.32 -4.70
C ASP A 168 -7.48 -22.45 -5.72
N VAL A 169 -8.48 -22.36 -6.57
CA VAL A 169 -8.81 -23.36 -7.56
C VAL A 169 -8.95 -22.70 -8.91
N ASN A 170 -8.13 -23.12 -9.88
CA ASN A 170 -8.20 -22.72 -11.28
C ASN A 170 -8.55 -23.95 -12.12
N GLU A 171 -9.58 -23.83 -12.96
CA GLU A 171 -10.03 -24.89 -13.86
C GLU A 171 -10.08 -24.36 -15.28
N VAL A 172 -9.41 -25.04 -16.19
CA VAL A 172 -9.34 -24.72 -17.61
C VAL A 172 -10.31 -25.60 -18.38
N PHE A 173 -11.06 -25.04 -19.30
CA PHE A 173 -12.05 -25.75 -20.09
C PHE A 173 -12.18 -25.16 -21.51
N LEU A 174 -13.10 -25.71 -22.32
CA LEU A 174 -13.27 -25.33 -23.73
C LEU A 174 -11.97 -25.46 -24.54
N ASP A 175 -11.29 -26.58 -24.41
CA ASP A 175 -10.03 -26.87 -25.12
C ASP A 175 -8.93 -25.82 -24.88
N GLY A 176 -8.82 -25.33 -23.62
CA GLY A 176 -7.83 -24.35 -23.23
C GLY A 176 -8.20 -22.88 -23.48
N LYS A 177 -9.41 -22.62 -23.96
CA LYS A 177 -9.85 -21.25 -24.32
C LYS A 177 -10.54 -20.50 -23.19
N ALA A 178 -10.97 -21.17 -22.15
CA ALA A 178 -11.64 -20.55 -21.01
C ALA A 178 -11.12 -21.11 -19.70
N ALA A 179 -11.08 -20.28 -18.68
CA ALA A 179 -10.79 -20.72 -17.32
C ALA A 179 -11.64 -19.97 -16.31
N PHE A 180 -11.88 -20.64 -15.20
CA PHE A 180 -12.51 -20.09 -14.02
C PHE A 180 -11.57 -20.30 -12.82
N ARG A 181 -11.33 -19.24 -12.04
CA ARG A 181 -10.57 -19.32 -10.79
C ARG A 181 -11.39 -18.85 -9.61
N PHE A 182 -11.29 -19.56 -8.52
CA PHE A 182 -11.98 -19.25 -7.29
C PHE A 182 -11.03 -19.22 -6.12
N VAL A 183 -10.71 -18.02 -5.62
CA VAL A 183 -9.80 -17.80 -4.49
C VAL A 183 -10.62 -17.38 -3.28
N GLY A 184 -10.35 -17.99 -2.12
CA GLY A 184 -11.05 -17.65 -0.90
C GLY A 184 -10.19 -17.71 0.34
N THR A 185 -10.53 -16.87 1.32
CA THR A 185 -9.87 -16.82 2.63
C THR A 185 -10.86 -16.67 3.76
N SER A 186 -10.58 -17.33 4.88
CA SER A 186 -11.27 -17.17 6.15
C SER A 186 -10.25 -16.95 7.25
N ASP A 187 -10.45 -15.96 8.11
CA ASP A 187 -9.51 -15.57 9.13
C ASP A 187 -10.23 -15.27 10.45
N TYR A 188 -9.91 -16.06 11.47
CA TYR A 188 -10.34 -15.86 12.85
C TYR A 188 -9.12 -15.49 13.70
N CYS A 189 -9.16 -14.37 14.43
CA CYS A 189 -8.07 -13.91 15.24
C CYS A 189 -8.54 -13.37 16.59
N GLU A 190 -8.11 -13.99 17.69
CA GLU A 190 -8.23 -13.41 19.00
C GLU A 190 -7.19 -12.28 19.14
N PRO A 191 -7.61 -11.06 19.49
CA PRO A 191 -6.70 -9.94 19.55
C PRO A 191 -5.73 -10.04 20.73
N THR A 192 -4.50 -9.60 20.48
CA THR A 192 -3.38 -9.61 21.42
C THR A 192 -3.55 -8.63 22.58
N TYR A 193 -4.38 -7.62 22.43
CA TYR A 193 -4.51 -6.55 23.41
C TYR A 193 -5.64 -6.80 24.42
N ILE A 194 -5.47 -6.25 25.59
CA ILE A 194 -6.43 -6.34 26.69
C ILE A 194 -7.08 -4.98 26.86
N ASN A 195 -8.39 -4.95 26.69
CA ASN A 195 -9.17 -3.77 27.07
C ASN A 195 -9.15 -3.60 28.58
N GLN A 196 -8.60 -2.49 29.04
CA GLN A 196 -8.49 -2.19 30.47
C GLN A 196 -9.73 -1.46 31.03
N GLY A 197 -10.72 -1.15 30.18
CA GLY A 197 -11.95 -0.47 30.61
C GLY A 197 -12.89 -1.35 31.45
N ALA A 198 -14.06 -0.81 31.79
CA ALA A 198 -15.07 -1.44 32.64
C ALA A 198 -15.58 -2.81 32.14
N GLN A 199 -15.32 -3.14 30.87
CA GLN A 199 -15.58 -4.43 30.25
C GLN A 199 -14.26 -5.01 29.77
N LYS A 200 -13.65 -5.84 30.61
CA LYS A 200 -12.41 -6.56 30.26
C LYS A 200 -12.66 -7.56 29.15
N GLY A 201 -11.67 -7.72 28.27
CA GLY A 201 -11.66 -8.64 27.16
C GLY A 201 -11.82 -7.96 25.81
N ALA A 202 -11.25 -8.56 24.79
CA ALA A 202 -11.36 -8.13 23.41
C ALA A 202 -12.34 -9.01 22.65
N ARG A 203 -12.95 -8.44 21.60
CA ARG A 203 -13.75 -9.19 20.63
C ARG A 203 -12.80 -9.83 19.63
N PRO A 204 -13.02 -11.08 19.14
CA PRO A 204 -12.23 -11.61 18.04
C PRO A 204 -12.48 -10.82 16.76
N ARG A 205 -11.52 -10.91 15.84
CA ARG A 205 -11.69 -10.48 14.46
C ARG A 205 -12.13 -11.71 13.65
N GLU A 206 -13.13 -11.51 12.83
CA GLU A 206 -13.62 -12.48 11.85
C GLU A 206 -13.59 -11.82 10.47
N SER A 207 -12.97 -12.46 9.50
CA SER A 207 -12.89 -11.96 8.13
C SER A 207 -13.09 -13.11 7.15
N PHE A 208 -13.82 -12.83 6.09
CA PHE A 208 -14.07 -13.75 5.01
C PHE A 208 -13.96 -13.00 3.69
N THR A 209 -13.27 -13.60 2.71
CA THR A 209 -13.11 -13.02 1.37
C THR A 209 -13.27 -14.11 0.33
N LEU A 210 -14.01 -13.81 -0.73
CA LEU A 210 -14.13 -14.62 -1.94
C LEU A 210 -13.81 -13.77 -3.16
N ALA A 211 -13.00 -14.29 -4.06
CA ALA A 211 -12.56 -13.62 -5.28
C ALA A 211 -12.67 -14.57 -6.50
N PRO A 212 -13.89 -14.80 -7.03
CA PRO A 212 -14.07 -15.51 -8.28
C PRO A 212 -13.62 -14.64 -9.48
N SER A 213 -13.06 -15.31 -10.47
CA SER A 213 -12.64 -14.68 -11.73
C SER A 213 -12.86 -15.63 -12.90
N PHE A 214 -12.97 -15.05 -14.08
CA PHE A 214 -13.16 -15.76 -15.33
C PHE A 214 -12.33 -15.13 -16.42
N VAL A 215 -11.81 -15.94 -17.34
CA VAL A 215 -11.12 -15.52 -18.55
C VAL A 215 -11.61 -16.35 -19.74
N PHE A 216 -11.72 -15.71 -20.89
CA PHE A 216 -12.04 -16.37 -22.15
C PHE A 216 -11.25 -15.75 -23.30
N GLU A 217 -10.62 -16.60 -24.09
CA GLU A 217 -9.80 -16.29 -25.25
C GLU A 217 -10.32 -17.07 -26.44
N PRO A 218 -11.35 -16.52 -27.16
CA PRO A 218 -11.96 -17.22 -28.30
C PRO A 218 -10.99 -17.47 -29.44
N ASP A 219 -10.05 -16.53 -29.63
CA ASP A 219 -8.98 -16.54 -30.64
C ASP A 219 -7.74 -15.79 -30.09
N ASP A 220 -6.66 -15.78 -30.86
CA ASP A 220 -5.37 -15.21 -30.47
C ASP A 220 -5.41 -13.66 -30.33
N ASP A 221 -6.43 -13.01 -30.89
CA ASP A 221 -6.54 -11.55 -30.94
C ASP A 221 -7.39 -10.98 -29.80
N ILE A 222 -8.30 -11.77 -29.23
CA ILE A 222 -9.27 -11.28 -28.25
C ILE A 222 -9.17 -12.10 -26.96
N ARG A 223 -8.93 -11.40 -25.87
CA ARG A 223 -8.96 -11.96 -24.51
C ARG A 223 -9.79 -11.06 -23.61
N PHE A 224 -10.76 -11.62 -22.91
CA PHE A 224 -11.56 -10.85 -21.95
C PHE A 224 -11.88 -11.65 -20.70
N GLY A 225 -12.23 -10.95 -19.66
CA GLY A 225 -12.55 -11.60 -18.41
C GLY A 225 -13.15 -10.66 -17.37
N VAL A 226 -13.35 -11.21 -16.21
CA VAL A 226 -13.83 -10.48 -15.04
C VAL A 226 -13.16 -10.99 -13.80
N LYS A 227 -12.68 -10.08 -12.96
CA LYS A 227 -12.27 -10.37 -11.57
C LYS A 227 -13.30 -9.78 -10.64
N THR A 228 -13.70 -10.52 -9.64
CA THR A 228 -14.65 -10.05 -8.63
C THR A 228 -14.10 -10.28 -7.23
N MET A 229 -14.61 -9.55 -6.25
CA MET A 229 -14.28 -9.79 -4.85
C MET A 229 -15.45 -9.42 -3.96
N PHE A 230 -15.79 -10.31 -3.06
CA PHE A 230 -16.67 -10.06 -1.92
C PHE A 230 -15.89 -10.20 -0.63
N GLN A 231 -16.03 -9.24 0.28
CA GLN A 231 -15.35 -9.25 1.57
C GLN A 231 -16.26 -8.82 2.70
N TYR A 232 -16.18 -9.54 3.80
CA TYR A 232 -16.75 -9.20 5.10
C TYR A 232 -15.67 -9.21 6.17
N THR A 233 -15.64 -8.19 7.05
CA THR A 233 -14.75 -8.15 8.21
C THR A 233 -15.48 -7.54 9.40
N ASP A 234 -15.59 -8.28 10.50
CA ASP A 234 -16.00 -7.79 11.81
C ASP A 234 -14.79 -7.83 12.75
N GLN A 235 -14.41 -6.71 13.29
CA GLN A 235 -13.23 -6.60 14.13
C GLN A 235 -13.46 -5.64 15.29
N PRO A 236 -12.70 -5.78 16.40
CA PRO A 236 -12.74 -4.80 17.47
C PRO A 236 -12.20 -3.46 16.98
N SER A 237 -12.75 -2.36 17.48
CA SER A 237 -12.09 -1.07 17.37
C SER A 237 -10.89 -1.02 18.31
N TYR A 238 -9.72 -0.73 17.77
CA TYR A 238 -8.49 -0.61 18.53
C TYR A 238 -7.89 0.78 18.35
N ILE A 239 -7.77 1.46 19.47
CA ILE A 239 -7.11 2.75 19.52
C ILE A 239 -5.89 2.58 20.40
N GLY A 240 -4.73 2.40 19.91
CA GLY A 240 -3.46 2.22 20.59
C GLY A 240 -3.33 2.83 21.99
N VAL A 241 -2.14 3.08 22.43
CA VAL A 241 -1.85 3.62 23.76
C VAL A 241 -1.01 4.90 23.65
N PRO A 242 -1.04 5.79 24.66
CA PRO A 242 -0.12 6.92 24.72
C PRO A 242 1.33 6.47 24.79
N VAL A 243 2.22 7.24 24.16
CA VAL A 243 3.68 7.00 24.21
C VAL A 243 4.38 8.08 25.03
N TRP A 244 5.38 7.66 25.79
CA TRP A 244 6.32 8.53 26.51
C TRP A 244 7.70 7.90 26.54
N LYS A 245 8.71 8.59 26.01
CA LYS A 245 10.11 8.13 26.00
C LYS A 245 10.27 6.68 25.48
N GLY A 246 9.60 6.36 24.37
CA GLY A 246 9.70 5.06 23.73
C GLY A 246 8.88 3.93 24.36
N ARG A 247 8.06 4.22 25.37
CA ARG A 247 7.25 3.23 26.10
C ARG A 247 5.78 3.65 26.20
N PRO A 248 4.86 2.70 26.38
CA PRO A 248 3.50 3.00 26.77
C PRO A 248 3.47 3.83 28.07
N ALA A 249 2.58 4.80 28.11
CA ALA A 249 2.47 5.77 29.19
C ALA A 249 1.03 5.90 29.70
N GLY A 250 0.82 6.75 30.71
CA GLY A 250 -0.52 6.96 31.28
C GLY A 250 -1.11 5.74 31.96
N GLY A 251 -0.26 4.83 32.46
CA GLY A 251 -0.66 3.59 33.12
C GLY A 251 -1.04 2.43 32.20
N PHE A 252 -0.80 2.54 30.88
CA PHE A 252 -1.03 1.49 29.90
C PHE A 252 0.19 0.57 29.73
N GLY A 253 -0.08 -0.71 29.43
CA GLY A 253 0.91 -1.67 28.97
C GLY A 253 1.04 -1.69 27.46
N TRP A 254 2.01 -2.44 26.92
CA TRP A 254 2.29 -2.54 25.46
C TRP A 254 1.10 -3.03 24.63
N TYR A 255 0.29 -3.90 25.21
CA TYR A 255 -0.84 -4.54 24.52
C TYR A 255 -2.18 -4.17 25.16
N ASP A 256 -2.24 -3.00 25.75
CA ASP A 256 -3.49 -2.45 26.27
C ASP A 256 -4.22 -1.63 25.18
N SER A 257 -5.51 -1.44 25.38
CA SER A 257 -6.35 -0.57 24.55
C SER A 257 -7.30 0.20 25.42
N SER A 258 -7.59 1.43 25.04
CA SER A 258 -8.62 2.26 25.66
C SER A 258 -10.04 1.89 25.24
N CYS A 259 -10.21 1.07 24.19
CA CYS A 259 -11.51 0.62 23.70
C CYS A 259 -12.21 -0.33 24.68
N ARG A 260 -13.54 -0.43 24.57
CA ARG A 260 -14.36 -1.38 25.32
C ARG A 260 -14.64 -2.63 24.47
N ARG A 261 -15.03 -3.73 25.12
CA ARG A 261 -15.38 -4.99 24.46
C ARG A 261 -16.49 -4.85 23.39
N GLY A 262 -17.39 -3.87 23.55
CA GLY A 262 -18.49 -3.60 22.62
C GLY A 262 -18.09 -2.72 21.44
N ASP A 263 -16.92 -2.10 21.48
CA ASP A 263 -16.46 -1.23 20.38
C ASP A 263 -16.02 -2.12 19.19
N ARG A 264 -16.57 -1.87 18.01
CA ARG A 264 -16.38 -2.70 16.82
C ARG A 264 -16.36 -1.88 15.54
N SER A 265 -15.75 -2.46 14.53
CA SER A 265 -15.80 -1.97 13.15
C SER A 265 -16.20 -3.10 12.22
N VAL A 266 -17.24 -2.89 11.43
CA VAL A 266 -17.71 -3.84 10.42
C VAL A 266 -17.51 -3.22 9.05
N TYR A 267 -16.99 -4.02 8.13
CA TYR A 267 -16.73 -3.64 6.75
C TYR A 267 -17.32 -4.72 5.82
N GLU A 268 -17.98 -4.25 4.81
CA GLU A 268 -18.52 -5.09 3.73
C GLU A 268 -18.13 -4.43 2.40
N SER A 269 -17.60 -5.21 1.47
CA SER A 269 -17.17 -4.69 0.19
C SER A 269 -17.45 -5.68 -0.92
N PHE A 270 -17.88 -5.14 -2.05
CA PHE A 270 -18.09 -5.87 -3.29
C PHE A 270 -17.44 -5.13 -4.43
N MET A 271 -16.62 -5.83 -5.21
CA MET A 271 -15.89 -5.28 -6.35
C MET A 271 -16.09 -6.18 -7.58
N VAL A 272 -16.23 -5.54 -8.74
CA VAL A 272 -16.27 -6.20 -10.05
C VAL A 272 -15.41 -5.43 -11.02
N ASN A 273 -14.45 -6.13 -11.65
CA ASN A 273 -13.50 -5.58 -12.60
C ASN A 273 -13.56 -6.36 -13.92
N PRO A 274 -14.47 -6.02 -14.86
CA PRO A 274 -14.45 -6.56 -16.23
C PRO A 274 -13.35 -5.89 -17.04
N TRP A 275 -12.74 -6.66 -17.92
CA TRP A 275 -11.67 -6.20 -18.81
C TRP A 275 -11.73 -6.90 -20.17
N LEU A 276 -11.14 -6.26 -21.19
CA LEU A 276 -10.99 -6.76 -22.54
C LEU A 276 -9.63 -6.29 -23.09
N ASP A 277 -8.87 -7.20 -23.64
CA ASP A 277 -7.68 -6.94 -24.44
C ASP A 277 -7.97 -7.42 -25.86
N TRP A 278 -7.77 -6.53 -26.85
CA TRP A 278 -8.01 -6.79 -28.24
C TRP A 278 -6.79 -6.36 -29.07
N GLN A 279 -6.10 -7.33 -29.65
CA GLN A 279 -5.03 -7.10 -30.62
C GLN A 279 -5.66 -6.78 -31.96
N VAL A 280 -5.81 -5.47 -32.29
CA VAL A 280 -6.49 -5.00 -33.50
C VAL A 280 -5.64 -5.23 -34.73
N THR A 281 -4.32 -5.04 -34.61
CA THR A 281 -3.28 -5.39 -35.59
C THR A 281 -2.03 -5.84 -34.85
N GLU A 282 -1.01 -6.36 -35.56
CA GLU A 282 0.26 -6.76 -34.93
C GLU A 282 0.88 -5.65 -34.05
N ASP A 283 0.70 -4.38 -34.42
CA ASP A 283 1.28 -3.23 -33.73
C ASP A 283 0.30 -2.48 -32.82
N TRP A 284 -1.00 -2.84 -32.82
CA TRP A 284 -2.03 -2.07 -32.11
C TRP A 284 -2.85 -2.94 -31.15
N LEU A 285 -2.65 -2.72 -29.87
CA LEU A 285 -3.40 -3.34 -28.79
C LEU A 285 -4.38 -2.33 -28.18
N LEU A 286 -5.64 -2.71 -28.08
CA LEU A 286 -6.69 -1.95 -27.41
C LEU A 286 -7.09 -2.66 -26.12
N LYS A 287 -7.00 -1.95 -24.98
CA LYS A 287 -7.39 -2.47 -23.68
C LYS A 287 -8.54 -1.66 -23.09
N PHE A 288 -9.54 -2.36 -22.65
CA PHE A 288 -10.65 -1.78 -21.90
C PHE A 288 -10.65 -2.37 -20.49
N GLY A 289 -10.88 -1.52 -19.49
CA GLY A 289 -11.07 -1.99 -18.12
C GLY A 289 -12.04 -1.10 -17.36
N SER A 290 -12.80 -1.74 -16.47
CA SER A 290 -13.71 -1.06 -15.57
C SER A 290 -13.60 -1.62 -14.17
N SER A 291 -13.91 -0.80 -13.16
CA SER A 291 -14.01 -1.23 -11.77
C SER A 291 -15.22 -0.61 -11.13
N ILE A 292 -16.05 -1.45 -10.53
CA ILE A 292 -17.19 -1.07 -9.72
C ILE A 292 -16.91 -1.56 -8.31
N LEU A 293 -16.76 -0.64 -7.37
CA LEU A 293 -16.61 -0.96 -5.96
C LEU A 293 -17.73 -0.32 -5.14
N VAL A 294 -18.43 -1.13 -4.38
CA VAL A 294 -19.38 -0.69 -3.36
C VAL A 294 -18.90 -1.23 -2.01
N SER A 295 -18.72 -0.34 -1.05
CA SER A 295 -18.32 -0.74 0.30
C SER A 295 -19.11 -0.03 1.37
N SER A 296 -19.48 -0.75 2.43
CA SER A 296 -20.08 -0.20 3.64
C SER A 296 -19.11 -0.32 4.81
N TRP A 297 -19.16 0.68 5.67
CA TRP A 297 -18.38 0.71 6.89
C TRP A 297 -19.21 1.25 8.03
N SER A 298 -19.21 0.51 9.14
CA SER A 298 -19.80 0.99 10.39
C SER A 298 -18.81 0.81 11.53
N GLN A 299 -18.64 1.84 12.34
CA GLN A 299 -17.71 1.80 13.47
C GLN A 299 -18.39 2.39 14.70
N THR A 300 -18.26 1.66 15.81
CA THR A 300 -18.48 2.18 17.15
C THR A 300 -17.13 2.23 17.87
N THR A 301 -16.74 3.39 18.33
CA THR A 301 -15.46 3.58 19.01
C THR A 301 -15.60 4.61 20.12
N ARG A 302 -14.67 4.55 21.05
CA ARG A 302 -14.51 5.54 22.12
C ARG A 302 -13.08 6.02 22.08
N GLU A 303 -12.92 7.27 21.64
CA GLU A 303 -11.61 7.89 21.61
C GLU A 303 -11.20 8.32 23.01
N PRO A 304 -9.93 8.20 23.41
CA PRO A 304 -9.44 8.76 24.66
C PRO A 304 -9.69 10.26 24.68
N TYR A 305 -10.31 10.76 25.71
CA TYR A 305 -10.42 12.20 25.91
C TYR A 305 -9.04 12.77 26.20
N THR A 306 -8.53 13.56 25.26
CA THR A 306 -7.32 14.33 25.50
C THR A 306 -7.70 15.52 26.36
N GLY A 307 -7.37 15.47 27.66
CA GLY A 307 -7.55 16.58 28.58
C GLY A 307 -7.07 17.88 27.96
N LYS A 308 -7.83 18.97 28.16
CA LYS A 308 -7.44 20.29 27.69
C LYS A 308 -6.61 20.99 28.79
N GLY A 309 -5.64 21.81 28.37
CA GLY A 309 -4.91 22.69 29.28
C GLY A 309 -3.91 21.99 30.17
N ALA A 310 -3.97 22.27 31.48
CA ALA A 310 -2.96 21.86 32.46
C ALA A 310 -2.72 20.35 32.55
N GLU A 311 -3.72 19.52 32.28
CA GLU A 311 -3.56 18.06 32.32
C GLU A 311 -2.76 17.53 31.15
N LEU A 312 -2.94 18.11 29.96
CA LEU A 312 -2.14 17.78 28.78
C LEU A 312 -0.68 18.25 28.95
N GLU A 313 -0.47 19.43 29.54
CA GLU A 313 0.86 19.93 29.90
C GLU A 313 1.54 19.02 30.90
N HIS A 314 0.80 18.56 31.93
CA HIS A 314 1.32 17.60 32.90
C HIS A 314 1.73 16.28 32.23
N PHE A 315 0.88 15.72 31.34
CA PHE A 315 1.22 14.53 30.57
C PHE A 315 2.48 14.73 29.71
N PHE A 316 2.60 15.86 29.01
CA PHE A 316 3.78 16.15 28.19
C PHE A 316 5.05 16.36 29.02
N ALA A 317 4.93 16.74 30.29
CA ALA A 317 6.05 16.88 31.21
C ALA A 317 6.46 15.55 31.87
N THR A 318 5.49 14.72 32.25
CA THR A 318 5.70 13.57 33.14
C THR A 318 5.43 12.21 32.50
N GLY A 319 4.58 12.15 31.47
CA GLY A 319 4.06 10.91 30.88
C GLY A 319 2.89 10.31 31.65
N GLU A 320 2.37 11.01 32.65
CA GLU A 320 1.26 10.58 33.50
C GLU A 320 0.12 11.59 33.49
N TRP A 321 -1.10 11.13 33.75
CA TRP A 321 -2.27 11.99 33.89
C TRP A 321 -2.38 12.48 35.32
N SER A 322 -2.56 13.78 35.53
CA SER A 322 -2.63 14.38 36.87
C SER A 322 -3.81 13.89 37.70
N SER A 323 -4.90 13.52 37.02
CA SER A 323 -6.09 12.94 37.64
C SER A 323 -5.92 11.50 38.12
N GLY A 324 -4.81 10.83 37.81
CA GLY A 324 -4.61 9.40 38.04
C GLY A 324 -5.56 8.50 37.27
N ASN A 325 -6.39 9.10 36.40
CA ASN A 325 -7.41 8.36 35.66
C ASN A 325 -6.79 7.77 34.37
N ARG A 326 -6.60 6.46 34.36
CA ARG A 326 -6.05 5.70 33.22
C ARG A 326 -6.94 5.73 31.98
N TYR A 327 -8.20 6.14 32.12
CA TYR A 327 -9.25 5.97 31.13
C TYR A 327 -10.04 7.25 30.93
N MET A 328 -9.37 8.27 30.42
CA MET A 328 -10.09 9.44 29.90
C MET A 328 -10.74 9.07 28.57
N LEU A 329 -11.86 8.39 28.65
CA LEU A 329 -12.66 8.06 27.47
C LEU A 329 -13.47 9.29 27.06
N SER A 330 -13.38 9.65 25.82
CA SER A 330 -14.29 10.58 25.18
C SER A 330 -15.64 9.92 24.95
N ASP A 331 -16.56 10.74 24.46
CA ASP A 331 -17.86 10.32 24.07
C ASP A 331 -17.86 9.16 23.06
N PHE A 332 -18.90 8.36 23.16
CA PHE A 332 -19.23 7.31 22.20
C PHE A 332 -19.42 7.94 20.81
N SER A 333 -18.69 7.44 19.83
CA SER A 333 -18.79 7.82 18.44
C SER A 333 -19.32 6.65 17.62
N GLU A 334 -20.39 6.85 16.90
CA GLU A 334 -20.89 5.95 15.88
C GLU A 334 -20.71 6.60 14.51
N SER A 335 -20.05 5.91 13.61
CA SER A 335 -19.84 6.37 12.23
C SER A 335 -20.30 5.29 11.27
N LYS A 336 -21.01 5.71 10.23
CA LYS A 336 -21.42 4.84 9.11
C LYS A 336 -21.07 5.54 7.81
N SER A 337 -20.57 4.77 6.84
CA SER A 337 -20.31 5.26 5.50
C SER A 337 -20.65 4.20 4.48
N LEU A 338 -21.23 4.62 3.36
CA LEU A 338 -21.38 3.83 2.16
C LEU A 338 -20.55 4.53 1.08
N ASN A 339 -19.63 3.80 0.47
CA ASN A 339 -18.78 4.31 -0.59
C ASN A 339 -19.11 3.61 -1.90
N ARG A 340 -19.14 4.37 -2.97
CA ARG A 340 -19.31 3.90 -4.34
C ARG A 340 -18.20 4.47 -5.20
N ASN A 341 -17.49 3.63 -5.91
CA ASN A 341 -16.43 4.02 -6.84
C ASN A 341 -16.68 3.33 -8.16
N TYR A 342 -16.64 4.10 -9.23
CA TYR A 342 -16.77 3.62 -10.61
C TYR A 342 -15.57 4.13 -11.37
N ASN A 343 -14.86 3.23 -12.05
CA ASN A 343 -13.72 3.57 -12.88
C ASN A 343 -13.88 2.90 -14.24
N LEU A 344 -13.43 3.60 -15.27
CA LEU A 344 -13.47 3.13 -16.64
C LEU A 344 -12.25 3.68 -17.36
N TYR A 345 -11.55 2.86 -18.13
CA TYR A 345 -10.54 3.32 -19.06
C TYR A 345 -10.61 2.59 -20.40
N LEU A 346 -10.16 3.28 -21.42
CA LEU A 346 -9.84 2.71 -22.71
C LEU A 346 -8.38 3.05 -23.00
N ARG A 347 -7.53 2.06 -23.16
CA ARG A 347 -6.10 2.25 -23.44
C ARG A 347 -5.77 1.72 -24.82
N SER A 348 -5.22 2.60 -25.65
CA SER A 348 -4.66 2.27 -26.94
C SER A 348 -3.15 2.26 -26.83
N VAL A 349 -2.52 1.15 -27.20
CA VAL A 349 -1.08 0.95 -27.20
C VAL A 349 -0.65 0.66 -28.62
N TYR A 350 0.16 1.55 -29.20
CA TYR A 350 0.83 1.36 -30.47
C TYR A 350 2.30 1.01 -30.19
N ASP A 351 2.70 -0.21 -30.54
CA ASP A 351 4.08 -0.70 -30.42
C ASP A 351 4.63 -0.90 -31.83
N THR A 352 5.37 0.09 -32.33
CA THR A 352 5.84 0.16 -33.70
C THR A 352 7.36 0.25 -33.75
N LYS A 353 7.94 -0.11 -34.88
CA LYS A 353 9.35 0.08 -35.18
C LYS A 353 9.50 1.11 -36.30
N PHE A 354 10.15 2.22 -35.96
CA PHE A 354 10.62 3.17 -36.97
C PHE A 354 12.05 2.80 -37.32
N PHE A 355 12.33 2.30 -38.51
CA PHE A 355 13.60 1.70 -38.87
C PHE A 355 13.93 0.43 -38.04
N GLU A 356 14.89 -0.37 -38.49
CA GLU A 356 15.16 -1.69 -37.86
C GLU A 356 15.56 -1.61 -36.38
N ASP A 357 16.10 -0.46 -35.91
CA ASP A 357 16.69 -0.28 -34.60
C ASP A 357 15.92 0.66 -33.64
N ILE A 358 14.85 1.29 -34.09
CA ILE A 358 14.11 2.28 -33.28
C ILE A 358 12.74 1.74 -32.92
N GLY A 359 12.55 1.32 -31.69
CA GLY A 359 11.25 0.97 -31.14
C GLY A 359 10.51 2.20 -30.61
N ASN A 360 9.21 2.24 -30.84
CA ASN A 360 8.33 3.30 -30.34
C ASN A 360 7.06 2.70 -29.76
N VAL A 361 6.72 3.09 -28.53
CA VAL A 361 5.50 2.67 -27.84
C VAL A 361 4.71 3.90 -27.45
N LEU A 362 3.61 4.14 -28.17
CA LEU A 362 2.68 5.22 -27.91
C LEU A 362 1.47 4.71 -27.12
N VAL A 363 1.17 5.31 -25.99
CA VAL A 363 0.01 5.02 -25.13
C VAL A 363 -0.93 6.22 -25.10
N ILE A 364 -2.19 6.00 -25.43
CA ILE A 364 -3.27 6.98 -25.28
C ILE A 364 -4.34 6.34 -24.39
N GLN A 365 -4.70 7.02 -23.29
CA GLN A 365 -5.70 6.49 -22.36
C GLN A 365 -6.67 7.59 -21.91
N PRO A 366 -7.85 7.71 -22.48
CA PRO A 366 -8.99 8.35 -21.85
C PRO A 366 -9.48 7.47 -20.68
N ASP A 367 -9.87 8.12 -19.61
CA ASP A 367 -10.46 7.45 -18.45
C ASP A 367 -11.48 8.33 -17.71
N TYR A 368 -12.39 7.68 -17.03
CA TYR A 368 -13.40 8.30 -16.16
C TYR A 368 -13.38 7.65 -14.79
N SER A 369 -13.51 8.45 -13.75
CA SER A 369 -13.76 7.94 -12.40
C SER A 369 -14.80 8.76 -11.69
N TYR A 370 -15.66 8.07 -10.94
CA TYR A 370 -16.64 8.66 -10.04
C TYR A 370 -16.50 8.07 -8.65
N ARG A 371 -16.59 8.94 -7.66
CA ARG A 371 -16.55 8.56 -6.27
C ARG A 371 -17.65 9.26 -5.50
N GLU A 372 -18.33 8.52 -4.64
CA GLU A 372 -19.28 9.02 -3.68
C GLU A 372 -19.05 8.34 -2.32
N ALA A 373 -19.10 9.11 -1.25
CA ALA A 373 -19.10 8.58 0.10
C ALA A 373 -20.19 9.27 0.93
N THR A 374 -21.04 8.49 1.57
CA THR A 374 -22.04 8.99 2.52
C THR A 374 -21.47 8.96 3.94
N GLY A 375 -21.97 9.76 4.86
CA GLY A 375 -21.53 9.71 6.27
C GLY A 375 -20.47 10.73 6.67
N GLY A 376 -20.32 11.84 5.95
CA GLY A 376 -19.62 13.05 6.45
C GLY A 376 -18.17 13.23 5.99
N PHE A 377 -17.61 12.35 5.18
CA PHE A 377 -16.20 12.42 4.75
C PHE A 377 -15.96 12.48 3.24
N GLY A 378 -17.01 12.58 2.41
CA GLY A 378 -16.79 12.60 0.97
C GLY A 378 -17.88 13.36 0.24
N THR A 379 -17.48 14.30 -0.60
CA THR A 379 -18.34 14.89 -1.61
C THR A 379 -18.29 14.04 -2.87
N PRO A 380 -19.40 13.87 -3.60
CA PRO A 380 -19.36 13.26 -4.92
C PRO A 380 -18.33 13.96 -5.79
N THR A 381 -17.49 13.20 -6.42
CA THR A 381 -16.41 13.72 -7.29
C THR A 381 -16.36 12.91 -8.56
N SER A 382 -16.40 13.58 -9.69
CA SER A 382 -16.15 13.03 -11.02
C SER A 382 -14.80 13.50 -11.52
N ARG A 383 -14.11 12.65 -12.26
CA ARG A 383 -12.89 12.99 -12.96
C ARG A 383 -12.93 12.41 -14.38
N TYR A 384 -12.58 13.24 -15.34
CA TYR A 384 -12.37 12.87 -16.75
C TYR A 384 -10.90 13.09 -17.05
N GLY A 385 -10.19 12.03 -17.42
CA GLY A 385 -8.75 12.08 -17.68
C GLY A 385 -8.37 11.66 -19.07
N VAL A 386 -7.27 12.21 -19.59
CA VAL A 386 -6.62 11.72 -20.81
C VAL A 386 -5.11 11.71 -20.57
N LEU A 387 -4.51 10.54 -20.74
CA LEU A 387 -3.06 10.37 -20.76
C LEU A 387 -2.59 10.22 -22.20
N LEU A 388 -1.53 10.94 -22.55
CA LEU A 388 -0.70 10.73 -23.74
C LEU A 388 0.72 10.46 -23.28
N GLN A 389 1.29 9.32 -23.67
CA GLN A 389 2.65 8.94 -23.34
C GLN A 389 3.32 8.30 -24.54
N ASP A 390 4.57 8.65 -24.76
CA ASP A 390 5.39 8.08 -25.81
C ASP A 390 6.73 7.62 -25.25
N SER A 391 7.21 6.47 -25.72
CA SER A 391 8.47 5.85 -25.33
C SER A 391 9.24 5.48 -26.59
N VAL A 392 10.40 6.05 -26.76
CA VAL A 392 11.31 5.75 -27.88
C VAL A 392 12.54 5.05 -27.36
N SER A 393 12.87 3.91 -27.94
CA SER A 393 14.07 3.12 -27.61
C SER A 393 14.96 2.97 -28.84
N TRP A 394 16.28 3.21 -28.66
CA TRP A 394 17.26 3.04 -29.71
C TRP A 394 18.55 2.44 -29.15
N GLY A 395 18.78 1.17 -29.48
CA GLY A 395 19.92 0.42 -28.95
C GLY A 395 19.97 0.43 -27.42
N TRP A 396 21.00 1.08 -26.86
CA TRP A 396 21.25 1.18 -25.41
C TRP A 396 20.53 2.38 -24.72
N PHE A 397 19.66 3.09 -25.42
CA PHE A 397 19.04 4.33 -24.97
C PHE A 397 17.52 4.26 -25.07
N SER A 398 16.82 4.75 -24.07
CA SER A 398 15.37 4.87 -24.06
C SER A 398 14.94 6.19 -23.41
N VAL A 399 13.98 6.87 -24.04
CA VAL A 399 13.37 8.09 -23.52
C VAL A 399 11.86 7.90 -23.42
N LEU A 400 11.29 8.36 -22.35
CA LEU A 400 9.86 8.40 -22.12
C LEU A 400 9.42 9.85 -21.91
N GLY A 401 8.39 10.27 -22.60
CA GLY A 401 7.68 11.53 -22.39
C GLY A 401 6.20 11.29 -22.21
N GLY A 402 5.55 12.05 -21.34
CA GLY A 402 4.12 11.91 -21.13
C GLY A 402 3.49 13.14 -20.52
N VAL A 403 2.21 13.33 -20.82
CA VAL A 403 1.39 14.38 -20.24
C VAL A 403 0.01 13.83 -19.95
N ARG A 404 -0.53 14.17 -18.80
CA ARG A 404 -1.89 13.85 -18.42
C ARG A 404 -2.69 15.12 -18.19
N TYR A 405 -3.89 15.18 -18.76
CA TYR A 405 -4.91 16.17 -18.47
C TYR A 405 -6.03 15.54 -17.66
N ASP A 406 -6.46 16.20 -16.60
CA ASP A 406 -7.59 15.80 -15.76
C ASP A 406 -8.55 16.99 -15.58
N HIS A 407 -9.84 16.75 -15.77
CA HIS A 407 -10.93 17.64 -15.40
C HIS A 407 -11.68 17.05 -14.21
N PHE A 408 -11.81 17.81 -13.14
CA PHE A 408 -12.47 17.40 -11.89
C PHE A 408 -13.75 18.21 -11.71
N GLU A 409 -14.81 17.51 -11.26
CA GLU A 409 -16.05 18.12 -10.81
C GLU A 409 -16.38 17.58 -9.42
N SER A 410 -16.74 18.46 -8.49
CA SER A 410 -17.11 18.07 -7.12
C SER A 410 -18.15 19.00 -6.53
N GLU A 411 -18.93 18.46 -5.60
CA GLU A 411 -19.80 19.27 -4.75
C GLU A 411 -19.01 19.74 -3.53
N ALA A 412 -18.92 21.05 -3.31
CA ALA A 412 -18.22 21.63 -2.17
C ALA A 412 -19.20 22.06 -1.08
N TYR A 413 -18.94 21.62 0.16
CA TYR A 413 -19.68 22.10 1.34
C TYR A 413 -18.99 23.32 1.93
N THR A 414 -19.71 24.44 2.05
CA THR A 414 -19.22 25.58 2.81
C THR A 414 -19.62 25.45 4.30
N SER A 415 -18.66 25.69 5.22
CA SER A 415 -18.96 25.68 6.65
C SER A 415 -20.04 26.73 6.99
N GLY A 416 -21.13 26.30 7.61
CA GLY A 416 -22.05 27.21 8.24
C GLY A 416 -23.48 27.25 7.73
N LYS A 417 -23.85 26.72 6.61
CA LYS A 417 -25.24 26.45 6.16
C LYS A 417 -25.18 25.67 4.84
N ASN A 418 -25.52 24.42 4.81
CA ASN A 418 -25.99 23.52 3.74
C ASN A 418 -26.01 24.06 2.28
N ARG A 419 -25.04 24.83 1.85
CA ARG A 419 -24.94 25.28 0.47
C ARG A 419 -23.97 24.37 -0.27
N ILE A 420 -24.51 23.50 -1.11
CA ILE A 420 -23.77 22.75 -2.12
C ILE A 420 -23.34 23.77 -3.17
N ARG A 421 -22.04 23.90 -3.40
CA ARG A 421 -21.49 24.61 -4.55
C ARG A 421 -20.85 23.58 -5.46
N HIS A 422 -21.23 23.57 -6.72
CA HIS A 422 -20.48 22.85 -7.74
C HIS A 422 -19.14 23.57 -7.96
N ALA A 423 -18.05 22.80 -7.89
CA ALA A 423 -16.70 23.29 -8.15
C ALA A 423 -16.08 22.40 -9.22
N SER A 424 -15.42 23.01 -10.20
CA SER A 424 -14.64 22.30 -11.21
C SER A 424 -13.23 22.89 -11.29
N ALA A 425 -12.27 22.07 -11.65
CA ALA A 425 -10.89 22.50 -11.89
C ALA A 425 -10.17 21.54 -12.82
N ASP A 426 -9.20 22.07 -13.52
CA ASP A 426 -8.34 21.36 -14.46
C ASP A 426 -6.95 21.16 -13.88
N ALA A 427 -6.30 20.07 -14.28
CA ALA A 427 -4.91 19.79 -13.92
C ALA A 427 -4.15 19.18 -15.09
N VAL A 428 -2.91 19.62 -15.28
CA VAL A 428 -1.98 19.06 -16.25
C VAL A 428 -0.75 18.54 -15.53
N SER A 429 -0.45 17.26 -15.71
CA SER A 429 0.63 16.55 -15.00
C SER A 429 1.64 16.00 -16.02
N PRO A 430 2.75 16.71 -16.32
CA PRO A 430 3.79 16.25 -17.21
C PRO A 430 4.76 15.28 -16.52
N ARG A 431 5.40 14.43 -17.32
CA ARG A 431 6.50 13.57 -16.89
C ARG A 431 7.49 13.31 -18.01
N GLY A 432 8.73 13.02 -17.65
CA GLY A 432 9.77 12.62 -18.59
C GLY A 432 10.80 11.74 -17.90
N GLY A 433 11.38 10.82 -18.63
CA GLY A 433 12.38 9.93 -18.11
C GLY A 433 13.33 9.41 -19.18
N ILE A 434 14.50 8.99 -18.76
CA ILE A 434 15.56 8.45 -19.59
C ILE A 434 16.15 7.21 -18.93
N SER A 435 16.45 6.22 -19.73
CA SER A 435 17.22 5.03 -19.34
C SER A 435 18.34 4.80 -20.35
N VAL A 436 19.55 4.55 -19.85
CA VAL A 436 20.79 4.42 -20.65
C VAL A 436 21.50 3.17 -20.18
N GLN A 437 21.62 2.17 -21.05
CA GLN A 437 22.25 0.88 -20.77
C GLN A 437 23.52 0.70 -21.61
N PRO A 438 24.65 1.34 -21.26
CA PRO A 438 25.87 1.27 -22.05
C PRO A 438 26.52 -0.12 -22.05
N LEU A 439 26.20 -0.94 -21.04
CA LEU A 439 26.68 -2.32 -20.87
C LEU A 439 25.51 -3.20 -20.38
N ASP A 440 25.51 -4.47 -20.69
CA ASP A 440 24.43 -5.41 -20.30
C ASP A 440 24.19 -5.50 -18.78
N TRP A 441 25.21 -5.17 -18.01
CA TRP A 441 25.17 -5.20 -16.54
C TRP A 441 25.02 -3.81 -15.89
N LEU A 442 24.97 -2.71 -16.67
CA LEU A 442 24.97 -1.35 -16.15
C LEU A 442 23.88 -0.49 -16.80
N VAL A 443 22.97 0.06 -16.00
CA VAL A 443 21.93 0.95 -16.46
C VAL A 443 21.92 2.22 -15.61
N PHE A 444 21.96 3.37 -16.25
CA PHE A 444 21.67 4.67 -15.63
C PHE A 444 20.24 5.07 -15.95
N PHE A 445 19.54 5.66 -15.00
CA PHE A 445 18.19 6.17 -15.23
C PHE A 445 17.96 7.52 -14.54
N GLY A 446 17.00 8.26 -15.02
CA GLY A 446 16.54 9.48 -14.39
C GLY A 446 15.15 9.88 -14.84
N ASN A 447 14.40 10.54 -13.96
CA ASN A 447 13.09 11.05 -14.28
C ASN A 447 12.80 12.37 -13.60
N VAL A 448 11.90 13.13 -14.23
CA VAL A 448 11.22 14.28 -13.65
C VAL A 448 9.74 14.07 -13.85
N SER A 449 8.96 14.21 -12.80
CA SER A 449 7.52 14.05 -12.85
C SER A 449 6.82 15.07 -11.97
N GLN A 450 5.68 15.55 -12.43
CA GLN A 450 4.83 16.47 -11.71
C GLN A 450 3.42 15.90 -11.62
N THR A 451 2.81 16.00 -10.45
CA THR A 451 1.40 15.70 -10.22
C THR A 451 0.70 16.94 -9.74
N ARG A 452 -0.41 17.28 -10.38
CA ARG A 452 -1.30 18.35 -9.96
C ARG A 452 -2.66 17.77 -9.62
N THR A 453 -3.19 18.12 -8.46
CA THR A 453 -4.49 17.64 -8.00
C THR A 453 -5.29 18.81 -7.42
N PRO A 454 -6.41 19.17 -8.03
CA PRO A 454 -7.31 20.15 -7.44
C PRO A 454 -7.87 19.66 -6.11
N MET A 455 -7.89 20.52 -5.12
CA MET A 455 -8.39 20.22 -3.77
C MET A 455 -9.83 20.71 -3.60
N LEU A 456 -10.73 20.20 -4.43
CA LEU A 456 -12.15 20.50 -4.39
C LEU A 456 -12.82 19.83 -3.20
N GLY A 457 -13.90 20.40 -2.66
CA GLY A 457 -14.69 19.79 -1.60
C GLY A 457 -14.09 19.83 -0.19
N LEU A 458 -12.97 20.53 0.03
CA LEU A 458 -12.45 20.76 1.37
C LEU A 458 -13.33 21.73 2.16
N ARG A 459 -13.53 21.45 3.44
CA ARG A 459 -14.19 22.38 4.35
C ARG A 459 -13.21 23.46 4.77
N THR A 460 -13.56 24.72 4.57
CA THR A 460 -12.71 25.86 4.90
C THR A 460 -13.26 26.64 6.11
N VAL A 461 -12.39 27.37 6.79
CA VAL A 461 -12.82 28.37 7.78
C VAL A 461 -13.66 29.47 7.10
N ASN A 462 -14.50 30.14 7.87
CA ASN A 462 -15.38 31.21 7.35
C ASN A 462 -14.57 32.29 6.62
N GLY A 463 -14.95 32.57 5.36
CA GLY A 463 -14.32 33.58 4.53
C GLY A 463 -13.12 33.14 3.69
N LEU A 464 -12.60 31.93 3.87
CA LEU A 464 -11.57 31.40 2.98
C LEU A 464 -12.25 30.90 1.69
N PRO A 465 -11.88 31.42 0.50
CA PRO A 465 -12.42 30.93 -0.76
C PRO A 465 -11.92 29.50 -1.04
N PRO A 466 -12.62 28.71 -1.88
CA PRO A 466 -12.09 27.46 -2.39
C PRO A 466 -10.75 27.69 -3.09
N GLN A 467 -9.84 26.72 -2.97
CA GLN A 467 -8.56 26.77 -3.67
C GLN A 467 -8.78 26.69 -5.19
N THR A 468 -8.21 27.62 -5.92
CA THR A 468 -8.21 27.63 -7.39
C THR A 468 -6.96 26.96 -7.94
N ASP A 469 -5.82 27.12 -7.25
CA ASP A 469 -4.57 26.51 -7.66
C ASP A 469 -4.51 25.07 -7.15
N PRO A 470 -4.17 24.09 -8.01
CA PRO A 470 -4.05 22.71 -7.60
C PRO A 470 -2.89 22.53 -6.61
N TRP A 471 -3.05 21.60 -5.69
CA TRP A 471 -1.93 21.03 -4.97
C TRP A 471 -0.95 20.41 -5.98
N GLU A 472 0.32 20.67 -5.79
CA GLU A 472 1.37 20.26 -6.71
C GLU A 472 2.45 19.46 -6.01
N ALA A 473 2.93 18.38 -6.64
CA ALA A 473 4.11 17.63 -6.22
C ALA A 473 5.03 17.43 -7.42
N THR A 474 6.28 17.88 -7.30
CA THR A 474 7.32 17.72 -8.30
C THR A 474 8.43 16.84 -7.77
N GLN A 475 8.83 15.81 -8.52
CA GLN A 475 9.95 14.92 -8.23
C GLN A 475 11.05 15.05 -9.27
N MET A 476 12.29 14.96 -8.78
CA MET A 476 13.48 14.63 -9.57
C MET A 476 14.10 13.38 -8.95
N GLU A 477 14.38 12.38 -9.76
CA GLU A 477 15.01 11.13 -9.35
C GLU A 477 16.08 10.74 -10.37
N GLY A 478 17.17 10.15 -9.87
CA GLY A 478 18.20 9.57 -10.71
C GLY A 478 18.87 8.41 -9.99
N GLY A 479 19.35 7.44 -10.76
CA GLY A 479 19.95 6.26 -10.19
C GLY A 479 20.73 5.42 -11.18
N VAL A 480 21.22 4.31 -10.65
CA VAL A 480 22.01 3.32 -11.39
C VAL A 480 21.60 1.92 -10.97
N ARG A 481 21.57 1.00 -11.93
CA ARG A 481 21.30 -0.42 -11.70
C ARG A 481 22.47 -1.24 -12.19
N PHE A 482 22.84 -2.24 -11.40
CA PHE A 482 23.91 -3.18 -11.68
C PHE A 482 23.36 -4.60 -11.69
N LYS A 483 23.61 -5.35 -12.75
CA LYS A 483 23.46 -6.81 -12.78
C LYS A 483 24.67 -7.42 -12.07
N THR A 484 24.51 -7.83 -10.82
CA THR A 484 25.60 -8.33 -9.97
C THR A 484 25.82 -9.84 -10.12
N ALA A 485 24.79 -10.56 -10.55
CA ALA A 485 24.82 -11.95 -10.98
C ALA A 485 23.79 -12.17 -12.08
N GLU A 486 23.67 -13.36 -12.64
CA GLU A 486 22.79 -13.64 -13.77
C GLU A 486 21.34 -13.21 -13.51
N LYS A 487 20.84 -13.50 -12.30
CA LYS A 487 19.48 -13.18 -11.87
C LYS A 487 19.44 -12.23 -10.65
N LEU A 488 20.52 -11.49 -10.36
CA LEU A 488 20.62 -10.61 -9.20
C LEU A 488 20.95 -9.18 -9.62
N TRP A 489 20.12 -8.24 -9.21
CA TRP A 489 20.27 -6.82 -9.54
C TRP A 489 20.35 -5.95 -8.30
N LEU A 490 21.31 -5.01 -8.29
CA LEU A 490 21.42 -3.92 -7.33
C LEU A 490 20.93 -2.62 -7.99
N SER A 491 19.97 -1.95 -7.36
CA SER A 491 19.49 -0.62 -7.76
C SER A 491 19.83 0.40 -6.68
N LEU A 492 20.41 1.52 -7.07
CA LEU A 492 20.71 2.65 -6.21
C LEU A 492 20.05 3.90 -6.79
N SER A 493 19.34 4.66 -5.98
CA SER A 493 18.69 5.89 -6.43
C SER A 493 18.75 7.00 -5.40
N ALA A 494 18.69 8.25 -5.87
CA ALA A 494 18.50 9.44 -5.06
C ALA A 494 17.34 10.26 -5.62
N TYR A 495 16.56 10.87 -4.73
CA TYR A 495 15.38 11.61 -5.10
C TYR A 495 15.19 12.89 -4.28
N ARG A 496 14.43 13.82 -4.88
CA ARG A 496 13.87 14.99 -4.21
C ARG A 496 12.43 15.19 -4.68
N ILE A 497 11.50 15.29 -3.73
CA ILE A 497 10.10 15.62 -3.96
C ILE A 497 9.81 16.94 -3.26
N ALA A 498 9.22 17.90 -3.97
CA ALA A 498 8.73 19.16 -3.41
C ALA A 498 7.22 19.24 -3.59
N GLN A 499 6.50 19.64 -2.54
CA GLN A 499 5.07 19.88 -2.56
C GLN A 499 4.79 21.35 -2.29
N GLU A 500 3.83 21.91 -3.03
CA GLU A 500 3.35 23.27 -2.90
C GLU A 500 1.82 23.30 -2.85
N ASN A 501 1.27 24.40 -2.38
CA ASN A 501 -0.18 24.59 -2.21
C ASN A 501 -0.83 23.51 -1.32
N VAL A 502 -0.11 23.06 -0.29
CA VAL A 502 -0.61 22.05 0.66
C VAL A 502 -1.64 22.69 1.60
N PRO A 503 -2.87 22.16 1.69
CA PRO A 503 -3.86 22.70 2.61
C PRO A 503 -3.41 22.57 4.05
N GLN A 504 -3.44 23.68 4.78
CA GLN A 504 -3.22 23.72 6.23
C GLN A 504 -4.56 23.69 6.94
N VAL A 505 -4.71 22.79 7.90
CA VAL A 505 -5.96 22.57 8.61
C VAL A 505 -5.81 22.94 10.08
N ASP A 506 -6.85 23.57 10.63
CA ASP A 506 -6.95 23.86 12.05
C ASP A 506 -7.19 22.60 12.91
N ASN A 507 -7.30 22.77 14.23
CA ASN A 507 -7.58 21.69 15.17
C ASN A 507 -8.94 21.02 14.97
N THR A 508 -9.86 21.67 14.22
CA THR A 508 -11.18 21.14 13.89
C THR A 508 -11.22 20.42 12.54
N GLY A 509 -10.12 20.49 11.78
CA GLY A 509 -9.99 19.90 10.44
C GLY A 509 -10.50 20.79 9.31
N LEU A 510 -10.73 22.09 9.58
CA LEU A 510 -11.06 23.09 8.57
C LEU A 510 -9.78 23.67 7.97
N VAL A 511 -9.78 23.92 6.67
CA VAL A 511 -8.65 24.55 5.98
C VAL A 511 -8.56 26.02 6.34
N GLU A 512 -7.40 26.43 6.87
CA GLU A 512 -7.09 27.83 7.23
C GLU A 512 -6.28 28.54 6.13
N SER A 513 -5.45 27.81 5.42
CA SER A 513 -4.65 28.32 4.29
C SER A 513 -4.26 27.22 3.30
N TYR A 514 -3.80 27.63 2.12
CA TYR A 514 -3.28 26.74 1.08
C TYR A 514 -1.79 27.00 0.77
N GLU A 515 -1.08 27.63 1.68
CA GLU A 515 0.31 28.05 1.46
C GLU A 515 1.34 27.03 1.99
N GLY A 516 0.88 25.86 2.44
CA GLY A 516 1.76 24.83 2.97
C GLY A 516 2.73 24.31 1.92
N ARG A 517 3.97 24.03 2.36
CA ARG A 517 5.05 23.48 1.55
C ARG A 517 5.71 22.33 2.29
N SER A 518 6.04 21.28 1.57
CA SER A 518 6.83 20.20 2.14
C SER A 518 7.89 19.70 1.16
N THR A 519 8.94 19.10 1.69
CA THR A 519 10.02 18.55 0.88
C THR A 519 10.44 17.20 1.46
N SER A 520 10.53 16.19 0.61
CA SER A 520 11.16 14.92 0.92
C SER A 520 12.37 14.70 0.03
N ARG A 521 13.47 14.24 0.62
CA ARG A 521 14.68 13.88 -0.11
C ARG A 521 15.31 12.65 0.51
N GLY A 522 15.88 11.82 -0.31
CA GLY A 522 16.44 10.59 0.20
C GLY A 522 17.30 9.84 -0.79
N PHE A 523 17.76 8.71 -0.30
CA PHE A 523 18.53 7.71 -1.02
C PHE A 523 17.92 6.33 -0.75
N GLU A 524 17.82 5.52 -1.79
CA GLU A 524 17.31 4.16 -1.70
C GLU A 524 18.26 3.19 -2.36
N ALA A 525 18.34 1.98 -1.80
CA ALA A 525 19.07 0.86 -2.36
C ALA A 525 18.20 -0.39 -2.30
N SER A 526 18.20 -1.18 -3.36
CA SER A 526 17.51 -2.47 -3.41
C SER A 526 18.36 -3.50 -4.13
N LEU A 527 18.50 -4.69 -3.53
CA LEU A 527 19.15 -5.86 -4.10
C LEU A 527 18.10 -6.96 -4.16
N SER A 528 17.76 -7.42 -5.37
CA SER A 528 16.68 -8.39 -5.56
C SER A 528 17.06 -9.45 -6.61
N GLY A 529 16.68 -10.70 -6.35
CA GLY A 529 16.89 -11.80 -7.27
C GLY A 529 17.43 -13.05 -6.61
N GLU A 530 18.20 -13.83 -7.38
CA GLU A 530 18.81 -15.08 -6.95
C GLU A 530 20.33 -14.94 -6.93
N ILE A 531 20.95 -15.32 -5.79
CA ILE A 531 22.42 -15.45 -5.68
C ILE A 531 22.85 -16.75 -6.35
N THR A 532 22.08 -17.81 -6.14
CA THR A 532 22.13 -19.09 -6.83
C THR A 532 20.70 -19.55 -7.11
N GLU A 533 20.52 -20.62 -7.90
CA GLU A 533 19.18 -21.20 -8.17
C GLU A 533 18.41 -21.58 -6.89
N ASP A 534 19.14 -21.89 -5.82
CA ASP A 534 18.58 -22.28 -4.53
C ASP A 534 18.55 -21.16 -3.49
N TRP A 535 19.17 -20.01 -3.76
CA TRP A 535 19.29 -18.92 -2.79
C TRP A 535 18.72 -17.61 -3.31
N THR A 536 17.52 -17.28 -2.84
CA THR A 536 16.83 -16.02 -3.16
C THR A 536 17.10 -14.91 -2.14
N PHE A 537 17.11 -13.66 -2.61
CA PHE A 537 17.47 -12.51 -1.81
C PHE A 537 16.66 -11.27 -2.18
N LEU A 538 16.15 -10.56 -1.15
CA LEU A 538 15.53 -9.26 -1.27
C LEU A 538 16.01 -8.37 -0.12
N GLY A 539 16.96 -7.49 -0.40
CA GLY A 539 17.47 -6.50 0.53
C GLY A 539 17.08 -5.10 0.10
N MET A 540 16.51 -4.31 1.00
CA MET A 540 16.12 -2.93 0.71
C MET A 540 16.57 -2.00 1.84
N TYR A 541 16.98 -0.79 1.46
CA TYR A 541 17.32 0.28 2.39
C TYR A 541 16.72 1.60 1.90
N ALA A 542 16.21 2.39 2.81
CA ALA A 542 15.78 3.76 2.54
C ALA A 542 16.32 4.72 3.59
N PHE A 543 16.91 5.80 3.12
CA PHE A 543 17.15 7.01 3.89
C PHE A 543 16.15 8.08 3.41
N ASN A 544 15.38 8.65 4.33
CA ASN A 544 14.39 9.68 4.01
C ASN A 544 14.46 10.85 4.99
N ARG A 545 14.54 12.06 4.47
CA ARG A 545 14.42 13.28 5.25
C ARG A 545 13.22 14.09 4.76
N TYR A 546 12.16 14.10 5.55
CA TYR A 546 10.96 14.89 5.31
C TYR A 546 11.03 16.19 6.11
N THR A 547 10.72 17.31 5.45
CA THR A 547 10.71 18.66 6.05
C THR A 547 9.36 19.29 5.71
N ASP A 548 8.67 19.73 6.72
CA ASP A 548 7.41 20.48 6.59
C ASP A 548 7.62 21.95 6.91
N ARG A 549 6.92 22.83 6.17
CA ARG A 549 6.95 24.27 6.35
C ARG A 549 5.53 24.81 6.47
N ASP A 550 4.84 24.36 7.51
CA ASP A 550 3.46 24.77 7.82
C ASP A 550 3.39 26.11 8.61
N GLU A 551 4.45 26.91 8.61
CA GLU A 551 4.47 28.13 9.45
C GLU A 551 4.48 29.41 8.62
N PRO A 552 4.01 30.56 9.23
CA PRO A 552 3.98 31.87 8.59
C PRO A 552 5.31 32.25 7.91
N PRO A 553 5.30 33.13 6.90
CA PRO A 553 6.51 33.58 6.23
C PRO A 553 7.55 34.07 7.24
N GLY A 554 8.72 33.41 7.27
CA GLY A 554 9.82 33.73 8.19
C GLY A 554 10.12 32.68 9.26
N SER A 555 9.27 31.68 9.45
CA SER A 555 9.54 30.56 10.36
C SER A 555 10.62 29.61 9.79
N LYS A 556 11.37 28.98 10.69
CA LYS A 556 12.38 27.98 10.29
C LYS A 556 11.70 26.70 9.87
N ALA A 557 12.06 26.17 8.69
CA ALA A 557 11.67 24.83 8.27
C ALA A 557 12.03 23.81 9.37
N ARG A 558 11.07 22.97 9.77
CA ARG A 558 11.28 21.94 10.78
C ARG A 558 11.50 20.60 10.12
N ASP A 559 12.54 19.89 10.55
CA ASP A 559 12.69 18.48 10.24
C ASP A 559 11.59 17.71 11.00
N PHE A 560 10.66 17.16 10.26
CA PHE A 560 9.57 16.39 10.82
C PHE A 560 9.93 14.90 10.82
N GLU A 561 10.41 14.41 11.97
CA GLU A 561 10.81 13.00 12.12
C GLU A 561 9.61 12.10 12.51
N ARG A 562 8.47 12.31 11.87
CA ARG A 562 7.32 11.40 12.01
C ARG A 562 7.64 10.00 11.47
N TYR A 563 8.47 9.96 10.44
CA TYR A 563 8.89 8.75 9.77
C TYR A 563 10.33 8.42 10.12
N PRO A 564 10.70 7.13 10.24
CA PRO A 564 12.09 6.74 10.44
C PRO A 564 12.97 7.32 9.34
N ARG A 565 14.10 7.94 9.71
CA ARG A 565 15.07 8.41 8.71
C ARG A 565 15.77 7.28 7.99
N HIS A 566 16.03 6.19 8.70
CA HIS A 566 16.65 4.99 8.18
C HIS A 566 15.74 3.81 8.39
N ALA A 567 15.46 3.10 7.33
CA ALA A 567 14.76 1.84 7.35
C ALA A 567 15.52 0.83 6.50
N PHE A 568 15.58 -0.43 6.95
CA PHE A 568 16.24 -1.51 6.27
C PHE A 568 15.40 -2.78 6.38
N SER A 569 15.33 -3.55 5.32
CA SER A 569 14.70 -4.86 5.27
C SER A 569 15.60 -5.83 4.51
N LEU A 570 15.80 -6.99 5.08
CA LEU A 570 16.50 -8.09 4.45
C LEU A 570 15.62 -9.34 4.52
N ASN A 571 15.35 -9.94 3.38
CA ASN A 571 14.63 -11.19 3.28
C ASN A 571 15.44 -12.15 2.41
N THR A 572 15.55 -13.38 2.85
CA THR A 572 16.29 -14.41 2.12
C THR A 572 15.67 -15.76 2.36
N SER A 573 15.74 -16.65 1.38
CA SER A 573 15.38 -18.05 1.52
C SER A 573 16.40 -18.94 0.79
N TYR A 574 16.68 -20.08 1.37
CA TYR A 574 17.58 -21.09 0.85
C TYR A 574 16.87 -22.43 0.78
N ARG A 575 16.85 -23.05 -0.40
CA ARG A 575 16.37 -24.40 -0.64
C ARG A 575 17.57 -25.35 -0.65
N PHE A 576 17.52 -26.41 0.12
CA PHE A 576 18.54 -27.46 0.08
C PHE A 576 18.32 -28.34 -1.15
N SER A 577 19.30 -28.41 -2.03
CA SER A 577 19.25 -29.18 -3.29
C SER A 577 19.67 -30.63 -3.16
N SER A 578 20.11 -31.09 -1.97
CA SER A 578 20.58 -32.46 -1.75
C SER A 578 20.63 -32.85 -0.28
N GLY A 579 20.76 -34.18 -0.02
CA GLY A 579 20.93 -34.75 1.32
C GLY A 579 19.61 -34.92 2.07
N ILE A 580 19.70 -35.06 3.41
CA ILE A 580 18.53 -35.28 4.28
C ILE A 580 17.53 -34.11 4.22
N LEU A 581 18.04 -32.91 3.97
CA LEU A 581 17.25 -31.67 3.92
C LEU A 581 16.86 -31.27 2.47
N GLU A 582 17.08 -32.13 1.47
CA GLU A 582 16.68 -31.84 0.09
C GLU A 582 15.24 -31.34 0.02
N ASP A 583 15.01 -30.27 -0.78
CA ASP A 583 13.74 -29.55 -0.93
C ASP A 583 13.18 -28.84 0.33
N VAL A 584 13.87 -28.95 1.48
CA VAL A 584 13.55 -28.11 2.62
C VAL A 584 13.98 -26.67 2.33
N VAL A 585 13.08 -25.72 2.56
CA VAL A 585 13.35 -24.28 2.41
C VAL A 585 13.44 -23.65 3.78
N ILE A 586 14.54 -22.94 4.05
CA ILE A 586 14.69 -22.11 5.25
C ILE A 586 14.69 -20.64 4.82
N GLY A 587 13.78 -19.87 5.37
CA GLY A 587 13.64 -18.45 5.12
C GLY A 587 13.86 -17.59 6.36
N GLY A 588 14.37 -16.39 6.18
CA GLY A 588 14.55 -15.42 7.26
C GLY A 588 14.29 -13.99 6.78
N GLY A 589 13.81 -13.16 7.68
CA GLY A 589 13.59 -11.74 7.48
C GLY A 589 14.16 -10.93 8.64
N TYR A 590 14.84 -9.82 8.34
CA TYR A 590 15.26 -8.84 9.32
C TYR A 590 14.75 -7.47 8.91
N ARG A 591 14.22 -6.71 9.85
CA ARG A 591 13.74 -5.35 9.65
C ARG A 591 14.29 -4.43 10.72
N PHE A 592 14.82 -3.30 10.27
CA PHE A 592 15.29 -2.22 11.11
C PHE A 592 14.55 -0.92 10.79
N ARG A 593 14.17 -0.18 11.83
CA ARG A 593 13.65 1.19 11.73
C ARG A 593 14.36 2.07 12.74
N SER A 594 14.86 3.21 12.31
CA SER A 594 15.46 4.19 13.23
C SER A 594 14.39 4.87 14.07
N MET A 595 14.84 5.65 15.06
CA MET A 595 13.97 6.47 15.90
C MET A 595 13.03 7.34 15.05
N SER A 596 11.79 7.50 15.53
CA SER A 596 10.79 8.42 14.96
C SER A 596 9.92 9.00 16.09
N TYR A 597 8.95 9.85 15.73
CA TYR A 597 8.07 10.48 16.72
C TYR A 597 6.61 10.18 16.44
N ALA A 598 5.82 10.09 17.51
CA ALA A 598 4.37 10.01 17.38
C ALA A 598 3.84 11.29 16.72
N CYS A 599 2.84 11.12 15.85
CA CYS A 599 2.19 12.25 15.19
C CYS A 599 1.48 13.15 16.21
N MET A 600 1.68 14.46 16.08
CA MET A 600 0.88 15.45 16.77
C MET A 600 0.24 16.36 15.71
N ARG A 601 -1.07 16.60 15.84
CA ARG A 601 -1.70 17.71 15.11
C ARG A 601 -1.25 19.02 15.77
N GLY A 602 -0.70 19.95 14.99
CA GLY A 602 -0.22 21.24 15.46
C GLY A 602 1.27 21.27 15.79
N THR A 603 1.79 22.42 16.12
CA THR A 603 3.16 22.90 16.12
C THR A 603 4.14 22.28 17.13
N PHE A 604 3.80 21.23 17.85
CA PHE A 604 4.64 20.70 18.93
C PHE A 604 5.27 19.35 18.60
N GLN A 605 6.57 19.34 18.28
CA GLN A 605 7.40 18.14 18.45
C GLN A 605 7.85 18.04 19.90
N ASN A 606 7.15 17.23 20.69
CA ASN A 606 7.64 16.87 22.01
C ASN A 606 8.62 15.70 21.87
N LYS A 607 9.91 15.92 22.19
CA LYS A 607 10.98 14.90 22.14
C LYS A 607 10.70 13.67 23.02
N ASN A 608 9.82 13.78 23.99
CA ASN A 608 9.41 12.67 24.84
C ASN A 608 8.40 11.73 24.15
N LEU A 609 7.73 12.17 23.07
CA LEU A 609 6.77 11.37 22.31
C LEU A 609 7.47 10.58 21.18
N ARG A 610 8.63 10.02 21.45
CA ARG A 610 9.44 9.28 20.47
C ARG A 610 9.12 7.79 20.50
N PHE A 611 9.38 7.15 19.38
CA PHE A 611 9.52 5.71 19.21
C PHE A 611 11.01 5.38 19.18
N ASP A 612 11.44 4.43 20.00
CA ASP A 612 12.82 3.96 19.97
C ASP A 612 13.08 3.13 18.70
N PRO A 613 14.33 2.99 18.25
CA PRO A 613 14.66 2.12 17.12
C PRO A 613 14.18 0.69 17.36
N SER A 614 13.83 -0.01 16.29
CA SER A 614 13.35 -1.40 16.38
C SER A 614 14.13 -2.34 15.47
N HIS A 615 14.31 -3.57 15.93
CA HIS A 615 15.01 -4.66 15.26
C HIS A 615 14.16 -5.92 15.33
N VAL A 616 13.54 -6.32 14.22
CA VAL A 616 12.63 -7.45 14.18
C VAL A 616 13.18 -8.53 13.28
N VAL A 617 13.23 -9.75 13.77
CA VAL A 617 13.68 -10.94 13.04
C VAL A 617 12.55 -11.94 12.96
N ASP A 618 12.28 -12.41 11.73
CA ASP A 618 11.32 -13.45 11.45
C ASP A 618 12.05 -14.65 10.82
N VAL A 619 11.62 -15.89 11.10
CA VAL A 619 12.20 -17.12 10.54
C VAL A 619 11.06 -18.04 10.14
N ASN A 620 11.21 -18.72 8.99
CA ASN A 620 10.27 -19.72 8.52
C ASN A 620 11.00 -20.93 7.91
N ILE A 621 10.35 -22.09 7.99
CA ILE A 621 10.83 -23.35 7.41
C ILE A 621 9.66 -23.97 6.68
N SER A 622 9.91 -24.47 5.45
CA SER A 622 8.94 -25.24 4.66
C SER A 622 9.51 -26.62 4.40
N ILE A 623 8.76 -27.67 4.73
CA ILE A 623 9.20 -29.06 4.69
C ILE A 623 8.21 -29.86 3.85
N PRO A 624 8.60 -30.41 2.68
CA PRO A 624 7.75 -31.33 1.91
C PRO A 624 7.38 -32.57 2.73
N PHE A 625 6.14 -33.03 2.62
CA PHE A 625 5.68 -34.24 3.34
C PHE A 625 6.36 -35.53 2.88
N SER A 626 6.96 -35.57 1.69
CA SER A 626 7.82 -36.68 1.24
C SER A 626 8.92 -37.02 2.26
N LYS A 627 9.40 -36.04 3.03
CA LYS A 627 10.37 -36.26 4.11
C LYS A 627 9.80 -37.10 5.28
N PHE A 628 8.49 -37.22 5.37
CA PHE A 628 7.77 -38.06 6.33
C PHE A 628 7.13 -39.29 5.68
N GLY A 629 7.46 -39.61 4.40
CA GLY A 629 6.88 -40.71 3.64
C GLY A 629 5.49 -40.41 3.03
N GLY A 630 5.12 -39.13 2.95
CA GLY A 630 3.91 -38.65 2.29
C GLY A 630 4.16 -38.19 0.84
N SER A 631 3.19 -37.47 0.24
CA SER A 631 3.29 -36.87 -1.09
C SER A 631 4.03 -35.53 -1.05
N ASP A 632 4.78 -35.21 -2.12
CA ASP A 632 5.41 -33.90 -2.32
C ASP A 632 4.40 -32.76 -2.54
N GLU A 633 3.16 -33.07 -2.87
CA GLU A 633 2.07 -32.11 -2.99
C GLU A 633 1.75 -31.39 -1.67
N TRP A 634 2.14 -31.98 -0.53
CA TRP A 634 1.92 -31.43 0.79
C TRP A 634 3.17 -30.82 1.37
N VAL A 635 3.06 -29.64 1.93
CA VAL A 635 4.16 -28.90 2.57
C VAL A 635 3.74 -28.46 3.98
N LEU A 636 4.53 -28.84 4.97
CA LEU A 636 4.46 -28.33 6.34
C LEU A 636 5.24 -27.00 6.41
N THR A 637 4.62 -25.95 6.91
CA THR A 637 5.29 -24.67 7.18
C THR A 637 5.35 -24.40 8.67
N LEU A 638 6.53 -24.01 9.16
CA LEU A 638 6.77 -23.57 10.53
C LEU A 638 7.35 -22.17 10.51
N GLY A 639 6.89 -21.28 11.38
CA GLY A 639 7.34 -19.90 11.44
C GLY A 639 7.46 -19.36 12.86
N ILE A 640 8.36 -18.40 13.03
CA ILE A 640 8.45 -17.57 14.23
C ILE A 640 8.55 -16.13 13.77
N ARG A 641 7.53 -15.34 14.08
CA ARG A 641 7.56 -13.88 13.88
C ARG A 641 8.09 -13.22 15.15
N ASN A 642 8.85 -12.15 14.97
CA ASN A 642 9.48 -11.42 16.05
C ASN A 642 10.23 -12.36 17.01
N LEU A 643 11.20 -13.10 16.47
CA LEU A 643 11.95 -14.18 17.14
C LEU A 643 12.48 -13.76 18.52
N PHE A 644 12.97 -12.54 18.66
CA PHE A 644 13.57 -12.04 19.91
C PHE A 644 12.55 -11.37 20.84
N GLY A 645 11.28 -11.25 20.43
CA GLY A 645 10.21 -10.65 21.23
C GLY A 645 10.39 -9.14 21.43
N GLU A 646 10.94 -8.46 20.43
CA GLU A 646 11.13 -7.00 20.43
C GLU A 646 9.81 -6.29 20.72
N LYS A 647 9.85 -5.29 21.62
CA LYS A 647 8.71 -4.44 21.95
C LYS A 647 8.91 -3.09 21.33
N TYR A 648 8.10 -2.74 20.36
CA TYR A 648 8.22 -1.52 19.57
C TYR A 648 6.86 -0.95 19.20
N PHE A 649 6.85 0.29 18.78
CA PHE A 649 5.67 0.89 18.16
C PHE A 649 5.78 0.81 16.64
N GLU A 650 4.71 0.33 16.01
CA GLU A 650 4.63 0.22 14.56
C GLU A 650 4.33 1.59 13.93
N SER A 651 3.37 2.31 14.52
CA SER A 651 2.88 3.57 13.94
C SER A 651 2.07 4.37 14.94
N SER A 652 1.73 5.60 14.58
CA SER A 652 0.78 6.43 15.31
C SER A 652 -0.09 7.28 14.40
N ARG A 653 -1.32 7.51 14.80
CA ARG A 653 -2.19 8.55 14.26
C ARG A 653 -2.06 9.83 15.09
N HIS A 654 -2.03 9.68 16.41
CA HIS A 654 -1.80 10.72 17.39
C HIS A 654 -0.89 10.20 18.49
N TYR A 655 -0.35 11.09 19.35
CA TYR A 655 0.54 10.71 20.46
C TYR A 655 -0.11 9.75 21.49
N TYR A 656 -1.43 9.68 21.53
CA TYR A 656 -2.21 8.78 22.38
C TYR A 656 -2.79 7.57 21.62
N GLU A 657 -2.55 7.47 20.32
CA GLU A 657 -3.00 6.39 19.43
C GLU A 657 -1.79 5.66 18.85
N CYS A 658 -0.83 5.31 19.69
CA CYS A 658 0.37 4.60 19.25
C CYS A 658 0.12 3.10 19.27
N LEU A 659 0.43 2.45 18.16
CA LEU A 659 0.15 1.04 17.95
C LEU A 659 1.41 0.21 18.17
N ALA A 660 1.34 -0.75 19.10
CA ALA A 660 2.43 -1.68 19.34
C ALA A 660 2.58 -2.65 18.17
N GLY A 661 3.82 -2.98 17.84
CA GLY A 661 4.16 -4.03 16.89
C GLY A 661 3.75 -5.42 17.41
N GLU A 662 3.73 -6.39 16.51
CA GLU A 662 3.33 -7.77 16.80
C GLU A 662 4.28 -8.42 17.82
N PRO A 663 3.77 -9.09 18.88
CA PRO A 663 4.60 -9.85 19.79
C PRO A 663 5.18 -11.08 19.09
N ARG A 664 6.11 -11.79 19.76
CA ARG A 664 6.57 -13.10 19.28
C ARG A 664 5.38 -14.04 19.09
N THR A 665 5.29 -14.60 17.87
CA THR A 665 4.21 -15.48 17.45
C THR A 665 4.81 -16.70 16.75
N PHE A 666 4.34 -17.88 17.11
CA PHE A 666 4.70 -19.15 16.48
C PHE A 666 3.62 -19.51 15.48
N GLU A 667 4.02 -19.94 14.30
CA GLU A 667 3.11 -20.30 13.21
C GLU A 667 3.35 -21.75 12.79
N ILE A 668 2.26 -22.45 12.53
CA ILE A 668 2.25 -23.76 11.88
C ILE A 668 1.21 -23.75 10.79
N GLY A 669 1.55 -24.27 9.61
CA GLY A 669 0.66 -24.34 8.48
C GLY A 669 0.87 -25.59 7.67
N ILE A 670 -0.16 -26.00 6.97
CA ILE A 670 -0.15 -27.09 6.00
C ILE A 670 -0.70 -26.53 4.70
N ARG A 671 0.01 -26.77 3.59
CA ARG A 671 -0.42 -26.44 2.24
C ARG A 671 -0.39 -27.70 1.39
N ALA A 672 -1.44 -27.90 0.59
CA ALA A 672 -1.48 -28.88 -0.46
C ALA A 672 -1.65 -28.17 -1.81
N LYS A 673 -0.97 -28.67 -2.86
CA LYS A 673 -1.08 -28.16 -4.23
C LYS A 673 -1.09 -29.38 -5.18
N TRP A 674 -2.07 -29.45 -6.07
CA TRP A 674 -2.19 -30.45 -7.14
C TRP A 674 -2.89 -29.87 -8.36
#